data_d1e71a88b26fe4de0ed5a2ee18eca37f
#
_entry.id   d1e71a88b26fe4de0ed5a2ee18eca37f
#
_cell.length_a   1.000
_cell.length_b   1.000
_cell.length_c   1.000
_cell.angle_alpha   90.00
_cell.angle_beta   90.00
_cell.angle_gamma   90.00
#
_symmetry.space_group_name_H-M   'P 1'
#
loop_
_entity.id
_entity.type
_entity.pdbx_description
1 polymer ?
#
loop_
_entity_poly.entity_id
_entity_poly.type
_entity_poly.pdbx_seq_one_letter_code
_entity_poly.pdbx_strand_id
1 'polypeptide(L)'
;MGVTRRDFMKIAATSAAGAVVFAGCSIPEREFQIQSPVRIPEDVLAGGDAWYASVCRQCLAGCGIIVRVMEGRAKKIEGNPDHPLNRGKLCARGLAGVQLLYHPDRVARPLIRTGERGRAEFRSVSWDEALRELTQRLQNLVGQQAGNTVVIITGPLTGYRAEIVRRFARALGADHLQLATPDQTVVRAAQRRAFGSDFLVDFALEQANYVLSFGADFLGTWVSPVRYSRGYGDFRQGRPGTRGTLVHVDPRFSITAANADEWLAVKPGSEGLLALSIAHVLVNENLANPAAIQALTAGAGPAAFNPFRPELVSDAVGVPPERIREVARAFGRTRPAVAIAGGVAGAHTNGTFNLVAAYALNYLVGSVGLGRPVRLVARPPYGDVPYTPNPATVSQWQALSSRLDTGRPRPVQLLILFDADPVYQLQYLGFEKVLGKAGYIVSFSTLLDDTAAYADLVLPAHTYLEDWGDEVTDPAPSYPVIGFQQPIVNPFYDSRSFFDVLLSLARAVGGRLQAELPWPNLREAIREGARQLHRSGRGSVQAVDFEAFWNGVLQRGGWWDTAAAVEAVPTPPSLPAQPPVARFQGDAREYPLVLIPFEPIGVASGGPLAGLPWLQAVPEPVTTLVWHTWAEVGPETARRLGLAEGDVVAVESPVGRIEVPVYVNLGMPPGVVAVPLGRGQRQYGRYAQGRGANVLGILAPLTDEDSGALAYAATRVRLVRTGRRARVVKFEGAVPPFGFEHERPVQVTRG
;
A
#
# COMPACT_ATOMS: atom_id res chain seq x y z
N MET A 1 -48.64 -8.39 31.68
CA MET A 1 -49.92 -7.86 31.23
C MET A 1 -50.43 -8.65 30.04
N GLY A 2 -51.51 -9.43 30.25
CA GLY A 2 -52.02 -10.27 29.15
C GLY A 2 -52.82 -9.39 28.18
N VAL A 3 -52.47 -9.46 26.90
CA VAL A 3 -53.25 -8.79 25.81
C VAL A 3 -54.56 -9.53 25.70
N THR A 4 -55.69 -8.81 25.85
CA THR A 4 -57.05 -9.38 25.72
C THR A 4 -57.37 -9.66 24.25
N ARG A 5 -58.28 -10.63 23.99
CA ARG A 5 -58.76 -10.91 22.61
C ARG A 5 -59.26 -9.67 21.89
N ARG A 6 -59.80 -8.73 22.64
CA ARG A 6 -60.33 -7.45 22.10
C ARG A 6 -59.21 -6.49 21.69
N ASP A 7 -58.10 -6.47 22.42
CA ASP A 7 -56.92 -5.65 22.09
C ASP A 7 -56.16 -6.25 20.89
N PHE A 8 -56.11 -7.58 20.80
CA PHE A 8 -55.55 -8.27 19.63
C PHE A 8 -56.36 -7.97 18.38
N MET A 9 -57.70 -8.00 18.47
CA MET A 9 -58.58 -7.66 17.33
C MET A 9 -58.46 -6.20 16.93
N LYS A 10 -58.22 -5.26 17.85
CA LYS A 10 -58.00 -3.86 17.54
C LYS A 10 -56.64 -3.67 16.84
N ILE A 11 -55.60 -4.32 17.29
CA ILE A 11 -54.25 -4.31 16.66
C ILE A 11 -54.34 -4.93 15.27
N ALA A 12 -55.05 -6.05 15.10
CA ALA A 12 -55.22 -6.70 13.81
C ALA A 12 -56.04 -5.82 12.83
N ALA A 13 -57.09 -5.14 13.30
CA ALA A 13 -57.87 -4.24 12.47
C ALA A 13 -57.11 -2.97 12.05
N THR A 14 -56.26 -2.40 12.93
CA THR A 14 -55.40 -1.27 12.58
C THR A 14 -54.29 -1.69 11.65
N SER A 15 -53.75 -2.90 11.79
CA SER A 15 -52.74 -3.46 10.86
C SER A 15 -53.33 -3.74 9.47
N ALA A 16 -54.56 -4.26 9.41
CA ALA A 16 -55.26 -4.48 8.14
C ALA A 16 -55.63 -3.16 7.45
N ALA A 17 -56.07 -2.15 8.20
CA ALA A 17 -56.34 -0.80 7.64
C ALA A 17 -55.02 -0.13 7.15
N GLY A 18 -53.92 -0.30 7.87
CA GLY A 18 -52.61 0.13 7.42
C GLY A 18 -52.16 -0.57 6.13
N ALA A 19 -52.36 -1.88 6.04
CA ALA A 19 -52.04 -2.65 4.82
C ALA A 19 -52.87 -2.21 3.59
N VAL A 20 -54.15 -1.84 3.79
CA VAL A 20 -55.01 -1.31 2.71
C VAL A 20 -54.58 0.08 2.27
N VAL A 21 -54.15 0.94 3.19
CA VAL A 21 -53.60 2.28 2.85
C VAL A 21 -52.28 2.15 2.11
N PHE A 22 -51.42 1.22 2.47
CA PHE A 22 -50.16 0.95 1.73
C PHE A 22 -50.38 0.25 0.40
N ALA A 23 -51.44 -0.57 0.26
CA ALA A 23 -51.77 -1.21 -1.02
C ALA A 23 -52.41 -0.24 -2.02
N GLY A 24 -52.93 0.91 -1.55
CA GLY A 24 -53.50 1.96 -2.40
C GLY A 24 -52.48 2.97 -2.94
N CYS A 25 -51.27 3.00 -2.38
CA CYS A 25 -50.13 3.73 -2.96
C CYS A 25 -49.36 2.77 -3.86
N SER A 26 -49.90 2.44 -5.03
CA SER A 26 -49.10 1.82 -6.08
C SER A 26 -48.05 2.84 -6.55
N ILE A 27 -46.88 2.78 -5.96
CA ILE A 27 -45.70 3.41 -6.54
C ILE A 27 -45.56 2.78 -7.94
N PRO A 28 -45.60 3.59 -9.02
CA PRO A 28 -45.49 3.03 -10.36
C PRO A 28 -44.24 2.13 -10.43
N GLU A 29 -44.43 0.84 -10.69
CA GLU A 29 -43.32 -0.13 -10.75
C GLU A 29 -42.18 0.31 -11.69
N ARG A 30 -42.48 1.22 -12.63
CA ARG A 30 -41.51 1.76 -13.59
C ARG A 30 -40.52 2.77 -13.01
N GLU A 31 -40.81 3.45 -11.91
CA GLU A 31 -39.92 4.47 -11.34
C GLU A 31 -38.83 3.90 -10.43
N PHE A 32 -38.97 2.64 -9.99
CA PHE A 32 -38.03 1.97 -9.11
C PHE A 32 -37.30 0.75 -9.72
N GLN A 33 -37.56 0.45 -10.99
CA GLN A 33 -36.72 -0.51 -11.70
C GLN A 33 -35.36 0.12 -11.99
N ILE A 34 -34.44 -0.04 -11.06
CA ILE A 34 -33.00 0.12 -11.34
C ILE A 34 -32.67 -1.01 -12.31
N GLN A 35 -32.74 -0.72 -13.61
CA GLN A 35 -32.21 -1.66 -14.61
C GLN A 35 -30.72 -1.79 -14.38
N SER A 36 -30.33 -2.94 -13.83
CA SER A 36 -28.92 -3.28 -13.75
C SER A 36 -28.38 -3.47 -15.16
N PRO A 37 -27.27 -2.81 -15.52
CA PRO A 37 -26.59 -3.08 -16.78
C PRO A 37 -25.93 -4.46 -16.82
N VAL A 38 -25.88 -5.18 -15.70
CA VAL A 38 -25.40 -6.55 -15.64
C VAL A 38 -26.48 -7.48 -16.12
N ARG A 39 -26.24 -8.19 -17.24
CA ARG A 39 -27.12 -9.28 -17.68
C ARG A 39 -26.91 -10.47 -16.73
N ILE A 40 -28.01 -10.97 -16.18
CA ILE A 40 -28.01 -12.20 -15.39
C ILE A 40 -27.68 -13.35 -16.36
N PRO A 41 -26.63 -14.17 -16.11
CA PRO A 41 -26.37 -15.36 -16.91
C PRO A 41 -27.60 -16.27 -16.88
N GLU A 42 -27.88 -16.92 -18.00
CA GLU A 42 -29.09 -17.76 -18.17
C GLU A 42 -29.17 -18.93 -17.17
N ASP A 43 -28.01 -19.36 -16.63
CA ASP A 43 -27.86 -20.51 -15.73
C ASP A 43 -27.95 -20.13 -14.23
N VAL A 44 -28.22 -18.86 -13.89
CA VAL A 44 -28.23 -18.42 -12.49
C VAL A 44 -29.64 -18.46 -11.92
N LEU A 45 -29.83 -19.27 -10.87
CA LEU A 45 -31.07 -19.29 -10.10
C LEU A 45 -31.33 -17.93 -9.45
N ALA A 46 -32.52 -17.37 -9.67
CA ALA A 46 -32.93 -16.11 -9.06
C ALA A 46 -32.86 -16.20 -7.53
N GLY A 47 -32.20 -15.23 -6.89
CA GLY A 47 -31.98 -15.18 -5.44
C GLY A 47 -30.90 -16.12 -4.91
N GLY A 48 -30.28 -16.95 -5.76
CA GLY A 48 -29.12 -17.76 -5.39
C GLY A 48 -27.86 -16.91 -5.23
N ASP A 49 -27.01 -17.24 -4.26
CA ASP A 49 -25.68 -16.66 -4.12
C ASP A 49 -24.57 -17.67 -4.35
N ALA A 50 -23.47 -17.20 -4.89
CA ALA A 50 -22.24 -17.96 -5.07
C ALA A 50 -21.06 -17.20 -4.48
N TRP A 51 -20.07 -17.94 -3.98
CA TRP A 51 -18.85 -17.37 -3.44
C TRP A 51 -17.65 -17.81 -4.27
N TYR A 52 -16.86 -16.85 -4.72
CA TYR A 52 -15.67 -17.10 -5.52
C TYR A 52 -14.44 -16.63 -4.80
N ALA A 53 -13.43 -17.48 -4.73
CA ALA A 53 -12.13 -17.12 -4.18
C ALA A 53 -11.31 -16.34 -5.22
N SER A 54 -10.56 -15.35 -4.74
CA SER A 54 -9.69 -14.49 -5.56
C SER A 54 -8.65 -13.80 -4.67
N VAL A 55 -7.95 -12.80 -5.21
CA VAL A 55 -6.92 -12.01 -4.52
C VAL A 55 -7.28 -10.53 -4.52
N CYS A 56 -7.12 -9.87 -3.39
CA CYS A 56 -7.27 -8.42 -3.26
C CYS A 56 -6.10 -7.69 -3.90
N ARG A 57 -6.40 -6.70 -4.75
CA ARG A 57 -5.41 -5.86 -5.44
C ARG A 57 -5.41 -4.40 -5.00
N GLN A 58 -5.99 -4.09 -3.84
CA GLN A 58 -6.03 -2.72 -3.32
C GLN A 58 -4.69 -2.25 -2.71
N CYS A 59 -3.77 -3.17 -2.47
CA CYS A 59 -2.37 -2.90 -2.11
C CYS A 59 -1.52 -4.15 -2.41
N LEU A 60 -0.22 -4.06 -2.21
CA LEU A 60 0.74 -5.14 -2.52
C LEU A 60 0.71 -6.32 -1.53
N ALA A 61 -0.10 -6.28 -0.47
CA ALA A 61 -0.17 -7.38 0.51
C ALA A 61 -0.73 -8.68 -0.06
N GLY A 62 -1.52 -8.65 -1.14
CA GLY A 62 -2.02 -9.86 -1.80
C GLY A 62 -2.93 -10.72 -0.93
N CYS A 63 -3.80 -10.12 -0.10
CA CYS A 63 -4.73 -10.87 0.76
C CYS A 63 -5.68 -11.73 -0.06
N GLY A 64 -5.89 -12.99 0.36
CA GLY A 64 -6.93 -13.84 -0.23
C GLY A 64 -8.33 -13.32 0.12
N ILE A 65 -9.21 -13.28 -0.86
CA ILE A 65 -10.59 -12.85 -0.69
C ILE A 65 -11.57 -13.91 -1.18
N ILE A 66 -12.78 -13.86 -0.63
CA ILE A 66 -13.97 -14.51 -1.21
C ILE A 66 -14.98 -13.41 -1.52
N VAL A 67 -15.59 -13.50 -2.68
CA VAL A 67 -16.54 -12.50 -3.17
C VAL A 67 -17.91 -13.15 -3.34
N ARG A 68 -18.90 -12.55 -2.68
CA ARG A 68 -20.29 -12.95 -2.81
C ARG A 68 -20.88 -12.37 -4.09
N VAL A 69 -21.38 -13.24 -4.94
CA VAL A 69 -22.04 -12.88 -6.20
C VAL A 69 -23.50 -13.31 -6.13
N MET A 70 -24.39 -12.40 -6.42
CA MET A 70 -25.83 -12.67 -6.55
C MET A 70 -26.27 -12.17 -7.92
N GLU A 71 -26.90 -13.02 -8.69
CA GLU A 71 -27.42 -12.69 -10.03
C GLU A 71 -26.38 -12.00 -10.93
N GLY A 72 -25.15 -12.55 -10.95
CA GLY A 72 -24.05 -12.01 -11.73
C GLY A 72 -23.41 -10.71 -11.19
N ARG A 73 -23.77 -10.27 -9.97
CA ARG A 73 -23.27 -9.03 -9.36
C ARG A 73 -22.45 -9.32 -8.11
N ALA A 74 -21.26 -8.78 -8.04
CA ALA A 74 -20.48 -8.78 -6.80
C ALA A 74 -21.15 -7.91 -5.76
N LYS A 75 -21.53 -8.47 -4.62
CA LYS A 75 -22.25 -7.78 -3.54
C LYS A 75 -21.38 -7.46 -2.35
N LYS A 76 -20.44 -8.34 -2.02
CA LYS A 76 -19.58 -8.21 -0.84
C LYS A 76 -18.26 -8.91 -1.06
N ILE A 77 -17.20 -8.35 -0.49
CA ILE A 77 -15.87 -8.94 -0.42
C ILE A 77 -15.58 -9.26 1.04
N GLU A 78 -15.13 -10.48 1.31
CA GLU A 78 -14.66 -10.93 2.62
C GLU A 78 -13.24 -11.49 2.52
N GLY A 79 -12.55 -11.60 3.64
CA GLY A 79 -11.29 -12.33 3.70
C GLY A 79 -11.52 -13.83 3.49
N ASN A 80 -10.65 -14.47 2.71
CA ASN A 80 -10.69 -15.91 2.50
C ASN A 80 -10.17 -16.64 3.75
N PRO A 81 -10.99 -17.49 4.43
CA PRO A 81 -10.58 -18.22 5.62
C PRO A 81 -9.41 -19.17 5.40
N ASP A 82 -9.33 -19.77 4.20
CA ASP A 82 -8.30 -20.74 3.85
C ASP A 82 -6.96 -20.09 3.48
N HIS A 83 -6.98 -18.80 3.13
CA HIS A 83 -5.76 -18.14 2.68
C HIS A 83 -4.81 -17.86 3.86
N PRO A 84 -3.55 -18.34 3.82
CA PRO A 84 -2.67 -18.37 4.99
C PRO A 84 -2.24 -16.97 5.48
N LEU A 85 -2.19 -15.97 4.60
CA LEU A 85 -1.79 -14.61 4.96
C LEU A 85 -2.80 -13.98 5.92
N ASN A 86 -4.07 -13.99 5.57
CA ASN A 86 -5.11 -13.20 6.23
C ASN A 86 -6.16 -14.03 6.99
N ARG A 87 -6.31 -15.33 6.74
CA ARG A 87 -7.18 -16.28 7.47
C ARG A 87 -8.55 -15.69 7.78
N GLY A 88 -9.26 -15.26 6.75
CA GLY A 88 -10.60 -14.69 6.86
C GLY A 88 -10.67 -13.21 7.28
N LYS A 89 -9.55 -12.55 7.61
CA LYS A 89 -9.53 -11.12 7.93
C LYS A 89 -9.29 -10.27 6.69
N LEU A 90 -9.83 -9.04 6.70
CA LEU A 90 -9.66 -8.09 5.60
C LEU A 90 -9.71 -6.66 6.14
N CYS A 91 -8.94 -5.76 5.56
CA CYS A 91 -8.94 -4.34 5.92
C CYS A 91 -10.02 -3.56 5.16
N ALA A 92 -10.28 -2.31 5.58
CA ALA A 92 -11.26 -1.43 4.95
C ALA A 92 -11.02 -1.26 3.43
N ARG A 93 -9.76 -1.19 2.99
CA ARG A 93 -9.42 -1.09 1.55
C ARG A 93 -9.91 -2.31 0.77
N GLY A 94 -9.67 -3.52 1.28
CA GLY A 94 -10.14 -4.75 0.63
C GLY A 94 -11.66 -4.84 0.58
N LEU A 95 -12.35 -4.46 1.66
CA LEU A 95 -13.83 -4.42 1.71
C LEU A 95 -14.41 -3.41 0.71
N ALA A 96 -13.76 -2.26 0.53
CA ALA A 96 -14.19 -1.21 -0.39
C ALA A 96 -13.97 -1.56 -1.87
N GLY A 97 -13.26 -2.64 -2.19
CA GLY A 97 -12.94 -3.00 -3.58
C GLY A 97 -14.15 -3.18 -4.49
N VAL A 98 -15.31 -3.55 -3.94
CA VAL A 98 -16.57 -3.63 -4.70
C VAL A 98 -17.00 -2.26 -5.25
N GLN A 99 -16.66 -1.16 -4.59
CA GLN A 99 -16.99 0.17 -5.07
C GLN A 99 -16.24 0.55 -6.35
N LEU A 100 -15.02 0.03 -6.53
CA LEU A 100 -14.26 0.26 -7.76
C LEU A 100 -14.99 -0.35 -8.97
N LEU A 101 -15.58 -1.54 -8.81
CA LEU A 101 -16.33 -2.21 -9.87
C LEU A 101 -17.54 -1.38 -10.35
N TYR A 102 -18.27 -0.79 -9.40
CA TYR A 102 -19.52 -0.02 -9.68
C TYR A 102 -19.32 1.50 -9.67
N HIS A 103 -18.08 1.97 -9.72
CA HIS A 103 -17.82 3.41 -9.64
C HIS A 103 -18.46 4.14 -10.84
N PRO A 104 -19.27 5.19 -10.62
CA PRO A 104 -20.02 5.84 -11.70
C PRO A 104 -19.15 6.58 -12.72
N ASP A 105 -17.93 6.94 -12.34
CA ASP A 105 -16.99 7.68 -13.20
C ASP A 105 -15.95 6.76 -13.86
N ARG A 106 -16.19 5.44 -13.91
CA ARG A 106 -15.32 4.52 -14.65
C ARG A 106 -15.30 4.88 -16.14
N VAL A 107 -14.13 4.75 -16.73
CA VAL A 107 -13.97 4.84 -18.20
C VAL A 107 -14.75 3.69 -18.83
N ALA A 108 -15.85 4.01 -19.51
CA ALA A 108 -16.80 3.02 -19.99
C ALA A 108 -16.43 2.40 -21.33
N ARG A 109 -15.66 3.10 -22.17
CA ARG A 109 -15.19 2.69 -23.50
C ARG A 109 -13.93 3.45 -23.88
N PRO A 110 -13.19 3.05 -24.93
CA PRO A 110 -12.01 3.78 -25.37
C PRO A 110 -12.31 5.24 -25.73
N LEU A 111 -11.36 6.13 -25.38
CA LEU A 111 -11.47 7.56 -25.55
C LEU A 111 -10.26 8.11 -26.32
N ILE A 112 -10.50 8.94 -27.34
CA ILE A 112 -9.46 9.70 -28.04
C ILE A 112 -9.60 11.17 -27.66
N ARG A 113 -8.48 11.80 -27.40
CA ARG A 113 -8.39 13.22 -27.03
C ARG A 113 -8.86 14.13 -28.17
N THR A 114 -9.65 15.15 -27.83
CA THR A 114 -10.15 16.16 -28.76
C THR A 114 -9.65 17.56 -28.44
N GLY A 115 -9.28 17.83 -27.18
CA GLY A 115 -8.81 19.12 -26.70
C GLY A 115 -7.30 19.15 -26.44
N GLU A 116 -6.85 20.14 -25.67
CA GLU A 116 -5.47 20.25 -25.20
C GLU A 116 -5.14 19.22 -24.13
N ARG A 117 -3.89 18.76 -24.09
CA ARG A 117 -3.42 17.86 -23.03
C ARG A 117 -3.61 18.50 -21.64
N GLY A 118 -4.12 17.72 -20.70
CA GLY A 118 -4.41 18.16 -19.34
C GLY A 118 -5.85 18.65 -19.11
N ARG A 119 -6.65 18.88 -20.17
CA ARG A 119 -8.06 19.32 -20.04
C ARG A 119 -9.06 18.17 -19.92
N ALA A 120 -8.63 16.92 -20.10
CA ALA A 120 -9.49 15.73 -20.08
C ALA A 120 -10.70 15.81 -21.05
N GLU A 121 -10.53 16.41 -22.22
CA GLU A 121 -11.53 16.52 -23.27
C GLU A 121 -11.37 15.37 -24.26
N PHE A 122 -12.34 14.46 -24.30
CA PHE A 122 -12.29 13.22 -25.06
C PHE A 122 -13.56 12.95 -25.86
N ARG A 123 -13.45 12.18 -26.95
CA ARG A 123 -14.57 11.51 -27.61
C ARG A 123 -14.42 10.00 -27.52
N SER A 124 -15.52 9.30 -27.48
CA SER A 124 -15.55 7.83 -27.48
C SER A 124 -15.20 7.29 -28.88
N VAL A 125 -14.49 6.17 -28.89
CA VAL A 125 -14.19 5.39 -30.09
C VAL A 125 -14.40 3.90 -29.83
N SER A 126 -14.39 3.07 -30.88
CA SER A 126 -14.42 1.62 -30.74
C SER A 126 -13.05 1.07 -30.37
N TRP A 127 -13.03 -0.12 -29.76
CA TRP A 127 -11.79 -0.85 -29.52
C TRP A 127 -11.02 -1.14 -30.81
N ASP A 128 -11.73 -1.44 -31.91
CA ASP A 128 -11.08 -1.73 -33.20
C ASP A 128 -10.38 -0.49 -33.77
N GLU A 129 -10.97 0.70 -33.61
CA GLU A 129 -10.33 1.96 -34.02
C GLU A 129 -9.08 2.22 -33.18
N ALA A 130 -9.22 2.12 -31.84
CA ALA A 130 -8.12 2.34 -30.89
C ALA A 130 -6.95 1.36 -31.09
N LEU A 131 -7.25 0.07 -31.27
CA LEU A 131 -6.23 -0.95 -31.45
C LEU A 131 -5.55 -0.87 -32.83
N ARG A 132 -6.28 -0.52 -33.89
CA ARG A 132 -5.67 -0.26 -35.20
C ARG A 132 -4.65 0.87 -35.12
N GLU A 133 -5.01 1.99 -34.49
CA GLU A 133 -4.11 3.13 -34.35
C GLU A 133 -2.85 2.74 -33.56
N LEU A 134 -3.02 2.08 -32.40
CA LEU A 134 -1.88 1.68 -31.55
C LEU A 134 -1.01 0.63 -32.25
N THR A 135 -1.60 -0.35 -32.94
CA THR A 135 -0.88 -1.36 -33.72
C THR A 135 -0.03 -0.72 -34.78
N GLN A 136 -0.61 0.22 -35.58
CA GLN A 136 0.11 0.88 -36.65
C GLN A 136 1.28 1.72 -36.14
N ARG A 137 1.12 2.42 -35.01
CA ARG A 137 2.21 3.14 -34.34
C ARG A 137 3.34 2.21 -33.95
N LEU A 138 3.02 1.09 -33.30
CA LEU A 138 4.02 0.09 -32.91
C LEU A 138 4.73 -0.53 -34.11
N GLN A 139 3.99 -0.88 -35.19
CA GLN A 139 4.57 -1.40 -36.43
C GLN A 139 5.54 -0.39 -37.08
N ASN A 140 5.18 0.89 -37.13
CA ASN A 140 6.04 1.95 -37.63
C ASN A 140 7.33 2.08 -36.79
N LEU A 141 7.22 2.08 -35.44
CA LEU A 141 8.39 2.16 -34.55
C LEU A 141 9.29 0.92 -34.71
N VAL A 142 8.73 -0.27 -34.82
CA VAL A 142 9.47 -1.51 -35.04
C VAL A 142 10.17 -1.47 -36.42
N GLY A 143 9.46 -1.06 -37.48
CA GLY A 143 10.03 -0.92 -38.82
C GLY A 143 11.17 0.09 -38.94
N GLN A 144 11.12 1.15 -38.10
CA GLN A 144 12.17 2.17 -38.00
C GLN A 144 13.29 1.78 -36.99
N GLN A 145 13.23 0.61 -36.37
CA GLN A 145 14.13 0.19 -35.28
C GLN A 145 14.15 1.17 -34.09
N ALA A 146 13.04 1.88 -33.90
CA ALA A 146 12.87 2.93 -32.91
C ALA A 146 12.16 2.44 -31.61
N GLY A 147 12.15 1.15 -31.33
CA GLY A 147 11.53 0.57 -30.13
C GLY A 147 12.04 1.14 -28.81
N ASN A 148 13.29 1.60 -28.78
CA ASN A 148 13.91 2.29 -27.64
C ASN A 148 13.39 3.73 -27.41
N THR A 149 12.47 4.21 -28.24
CA THR A 149 11.70 5.45 -28.02
C THR A 149 10.35 5.19 -27.35
N VAL A 150 10.04 3.90 -27.07
CA VAL A 150 8.88 3.50 -26.30
C VAL A 150 9.25 3.46 -24.83
N VAL A 151 8.38 3.99 -23.98
CA VAL A 151 8.47 3.89 -22.52
C VAL A 151 7.17 3.29 -22.00
N ILE A 152 7.28 2.33 -21.10
CA ILE A 152 6.15 1.71 -20.41
C ILE A 152 6.26 2.08 -18.93
N ILE A 153 5.20 2.64 -18.35
CA ILE A 153 5.12 2.95 -16.93
C ILE A 153 3.98 2.14 -16.33
N THR A 154 4.29 1.39 -15.28
CA THR A 154 3.26 0.62 -14.56
C THR A 154 3.29 0.89 -13.07
N GLY A 155 2.21 0.56 -12.38
CA GLY A 155 2.27 0.26 -10.96
C GLY A 155 3.15 -0.97 -10.68
N PRO A 156 3.33 -1.35 -9.41
CA PRO A 156 4.11 -2.53 -9.05
C PRO A 156 3.46 -3.82 -9.58
N LEU A 157 4.25 -4.67 -10.23
CA LEU A 157 3.83 -5.93 -10.82
C LEU A 157 4.71 -7.09 -10.38
N THR A 158 4.11 -8.27 -10.23
CA THR A 158 4.78 -9.55 -9.96
C THR A 158 4.20 -10.66 -10.84
N GLY A 159 4.81 -11.84 -10.84
CA GLY A 159 4.31 -13.03 -11.53
C GLY A 159 4.26 -12.91 -13.04
N TYR A 160 3.32 -13.59 -13.67
CA TYR A 160 3.15 -13.59 -15.13
C TYR A 160 2.68 -12.24 -15.68
N ARG A 161 2.00 -11.42 -14.87
CA ARG A 161 1.66 -10.06 -15.25
C ARG A 161 2.92 -9.21 -15.46
N ALA A 162 3.87 -9.30 -14.54
CA ALA A 162 5.17 -8.64 -14.70
C ALA A 162 5.97 -9.22 -15.88
N GLU A 163 5.89 -10.54 -16.07
CA GLU A 163 6.62 -11.24 -17.14
C GLU A 163 6.16 -10.83 -18.52
N ILE A 164 4.86 -10.68 -18.75
CA ILE A 164 4.32 -10.21 -20.02
C ILE A 164 4.85 -8.81 -20.35
N VAL A 165 4.82 -7.88 -19.38
CA VAL A 165 5.34 -6.52 -19.61
C VAL A 165 6.85 -6.53 -19.82
N ARG A 166 7.60 -7.32 -19.05
CA ARG A 166 9.06 -7.46 -19.17
C ARG A 166 9.46 -7.98 -20.55
N ARG A 167 8.78 -9.03 -21.05
CA ARG A 167 9.04 -9.58 -22.38
C ARG A 167 8.64 -8.62 -23.50
N PHE A 168 7.49 -7.95 -23.36
CA PHE A 168 7.04 -6.96 -24.32
C PHE A 168 8.04 -5.80 -24.43
N ALA A 169 8.49 -5.24 -23.31
CA ALA A 169 9.50 -4.19 -23.29
C ALA A 169 10.83 -4.67 -23.89
N ARG A 170 11.33 -5.85 -23.47
CA ARG A 170 12.58 -6.42 -24.00
C ARG A 170 12.52 -6.67 -25.51
N ALA A 171 11.41 -7.18 -26.02
CA ALA A 171 11.25 -7.47 -27.45
C ALA A 171 11.28 -6.21 -28.30
N LEU A 172 10.73 -5.10 -27.78
CA LEU A 172 10.80 -3.77 -28.41
C LEU A 172 12.16 -3.07 -28.22
N GLY A 173 12.90 -3.40 -27.16
CA GLY A 173 14.00 -2.59 -26.66
C GLY A 173 13.52 -1.34 -25.91
N ALA A 174 12.30 -1.37 -25.38
CA ALA A 174 11.65 -0.28 -24.66
C ALA A 174 12.10 -0.23 -23.19
N ASP A 175 12.03 0.96 -22.58
CA ASP A 175 12.20 1.12 -21.15
C ASP A 175 10.91 0.74 -20.41
N HIS A 176 11.04 0.01 -19.29
CA HIS A 176 9.94 -0.26 -18.37
C HIS A 176 10.27 0.30 -16.99
N LEU A 177 9.47 1.21 -16.50
CA LEU A 177 9.60 1.84 -15.19
C LEU A 177 8.37 1.50 -14.33
N GLN A 178 8.60 1.03 -13.11
CA GLN A 178 7.52 0.80 -12.15
C GLN A 178 7.49 1.93 -11.13
N LEU A 179 6.30 2.45 -10.83
CA LEU A 179 6.13 3.41 -9.74
C LEU A 179 6.35 2.72 -8.40
N ALA A 180 7.07 3.39 -7.51
CA ALA A 180 7.28 2.92 -6.15
C ALA A 180 6.03 3.23 -5.29
N THR A 181 5.78 2.37 -4.30
CA THR A 181 5.02 2.77 -3.12
C THR A 181 5.98 3.41 -2.12
N PRO A 182 5.58 4.42 -1.36
CA PRO A 182 6.39 4.93 -0.26
C PRO A 182 6.86 3.75 0.61
N ASP A 183 8.03 3.77 1.17
CA ASP A 183 8.53 2.76 2.09
C ASP A 183 9.05 1.43 1.48
N GLN A 184 8.31 0.74 0.59
CA GLN A 184 8.69 -0.63 0.20
C GLN A 184 10.07 -0.76 -0.48
N THR A 185 10.50 0.24 -1.25
CA THR A 185 11.81 0.21 -1.90
C THR A 185 12.94 0.18 -0.89
N VAL A 186 12.86 1.03 0.14
CA VAL A 186 13.86 1.09 1.22
C VAL A 186 13.81 -0.16 2.07
N VAL A 187 12.61 -0.65 2.43
CA VAL A 187 12.44 -1.88 3.21
C VAL A 187 13.07 -3.08 2.49
N ARG A 188 12.84 -3.23 1.17
CA ARG A 188 13.44 -4.32 0.37
C ARG A 188 14.96 -4.21 0.31
N ALA A 189 15.49 -3.01 0.09
CA ALA A 189 16.95 -2.79 0.08
C ALA A 189 17.57 -3.14 1.43
N ALA A 190 16.96 -2.68 2.52
CA ALA A 190 17.43 -2.96 3.87
C ALA A 190 17.35 -4.46 4.22
N GLN A 191 16.26 -5.15 3.87
CA GLN A 191 16.10 -6.57 4.16
C GLN A 191 17.02 -7.43 3.28
N ARG A 192 17.23 -7.06 2.02
CA ARG A 192 18.25 -7.72 1.18
C ARG A 192 19.64 -7.59 1.80
N ARG A 193 20.00 -6.41 2.30
CA ARG A 193 21.28 -6.17 2.98
C ARG A 193 21.37 -6.90 4.31
N ALA A 194 20.29 -6.91 5.10
CA ALA A 194 20.26 -7.52 6.42
C ALA A 194 20.16 -9.05 6.38
N PHE A 195 19.39 -9.61 5.44
CA PHE A 195 19.03 -11.04 5.44
C PHE A 195 19.42 -11.77 4.15
N GLY A 196 19.98 -11.09 3.16
CA GLY A 196 20.37 -11.69 1.88
C GLY A 196 19.21 -12.24 1.05
N SER A 197 17.99 -11.80 1.30
CA SER A 197 16.76 -12.28 0.66
C SER A 197 16.16 -11.24 -0.28
N ASP A 198 15.71 -11.68 -1.45
CA ASP A 198 14.91 -10.85 -2.36
C ASP A 198 13.46 -10.72 -1.91
N PHE A 199 12.96 -11.74 -1.18
CA PHE A 199 11.65 -11.68 -0.52
C PHE A 199 11.77 -10.95 0.81
N LEU A 200 10.68 -10.26 1.17
CA LEU A 200 10.54 -9.73 2.52
C LEU A 200 10.48 -10.88 3.54
N VAL A 201 11.21 -10.74 4.64
CA VAL A 201 11.15 -11.73 5.71
C VAL A 201 9.82 -11.65 6.45
N ASP A 202 9.34 -12.77 6.96
CA ASP A 202 8.17 -12.81 7.85
C ASP A 202 8.63 -12.55 9.29
N PHE A 203 8.07 -11.51 9.90
CA PHE A 203 8.20 -11.27 11.34
C PHE A 203 6.99 -11.91 12.04
N ALA A 204 7.16 -13.13 12.54
CA ALA A 204 6.11 -13.89 13.19
C ALA A 204 5.85 -13.33 14.61
N LEU A 205 5.12 -12.19 14.69
CA LEU A 205 4.82 -11.50 15.96
C LEU A 205 4.14 -12.42 16.97
N GLU A 206 3.30 -13.34 16.49
CA GLU A 206 2.61 -14.36 17.29
C GLU A 206 3.56 -15.27 18.08
N GLN A 207 4.85 -15.31 17.74
CA GLN A 207 5.87 -16.10 18.43
C GLN A 207 6.75 -15.26 19.35
N ALA A 208 6.66 -13.93 19.27
CA ALA A 208 7.47 -13.04 20.09
C ALA A 208 6.86 -12.83 21.48
N ASN A 209 7.70 -12.55 22.48
CA ASN A 209 7.30 -12.06 23.79
C ASN A 209 7.57 -10.56 23.91
N TYR A 210 8.49 -10.03 23.10
CA TYR A 210 8.82 -8.61 23.03
C TYR A 210 8.97 -8.18 21.58
N VAL A 211 8.33 -7.09 21.21
CA VAL A 211 8.47 -6.46 19.90
C VAL A 211 8.98 -5.04 20.07
N LEU A 212 10.07 -4.71 19.38
CA LEU A 212 10.64 -3.38 19.29
C LEU A 212 10.47 -2.90 17.83
N SER A 213 9.59 -1.95 17.62
CA SER A 213 9.23 -1.46 16.28
C SER A 213 9.81 -0.07 16.04
N PHE A 214 10.54 0.11 14.93
CA PHE A 214 11.14 1.39 14.50
C PHE A 214 10.39 1.91 13.28
N GLY A 215 9.51 2.89 13.46
CA GLY A 215 8.77 3.59 12.41
C GLY A 215 7.78 2.74 11.62
N ALA A 216 7.75 1.43 11.82
CA ALA A 216 6.85 0.51 11.10
C ALA A 216 5.44 0.57 11.68
N ASP A 217 4.54 1.34 11.07
CA ASP A 217 3.12 1.39 11.45
C ASP A 217 2.38 0.14 10.95
N PHE A 218 2.73 -1.03 11.50
CA PHE A 218 2.26 -2.33 11.02
C PHE A 218 0.79 -2.63 11.36
N LEU A 219 0.18 -1.90 12.29
CA LEU A 219 -1.26 -1.95 12.52
C LEU A 219 -2.03 -1.02 11.58
N GLY A 220 -1.36 -0.04 10.95
CA GLY A 220 -1.92 0.92 10.02
C GLY A 220 -1.76 0.50 8.56
N THR A 221 -0.62 0.78 7.98
CA THR A 221 -0.39 0.68 6.53
C THR A 221 0.85 -0.09 6.12
N TRP A 222 1.78 -0.35 7.05
CA TRP A 222 3.08 -0.91 6.71
C TRP A 222 2.98 -2.33 6.12
N VAL A 223 3.49 -2.49 4.90
CA VAL A 223 3.70 -3.71 4.11
C VAL A 223 2.47 -4.63 4.01
N SER A 224 2.05 -5.29 5.10
CA SER A 224 0.92 -6.22 5.15
C SER A 224 0.14 -6.06 6.46
N PRO A 225 -0.68 -4.99 6.60
CA PRO A 225 -1.32 -4.67 7.86
C PRO A 225 -2.25 -5.78 8.37
N VAL A 226 -2.92 -6.52 7.50
CA VAL A 226 -3.80 -7.62 7.92
C VAL A 226 -3.01 -8.79 8.50
N ARG A 227 -1.86 -9.16 7.90
CA ARG A 227 -0.96 -10.20 8.42
C ARG A 227 -0.45 -9.82 9.81
N TYR A 228 0.03 -8.59 9.95
CA TYR A 228 0.64 -8.13 11.19
C TYR A 228 -0.38 -7.81 12.27
N SER A 229 -1.56 -7.26 11.94
CA SER A 229 -2.65 -7.08 12.92
C SER A 229 -3.14 -8.41 13.48
N ARG A 230 -3.23 -9.45 12.63
CA ARG A 230 -3.56 -10.80 13.10
C ARG A 230 -2.47 -11.35 14.04
N GLY A 231 -1.20 -11.28 13.60
CA GLY A 231 -0.08 -11.69 14.45
C GLY A 231 0.00 -10.92 15.76
N TYR A 232 -0.34 -9.63 15.73
CA TYR A 232 -0.44 -8.80 16.94
C TYR A 232 -1.58 -9.25 17.86
N GLY A 233 -2.73 -9.64 17.33
CA GLY A 233 -3.81 -10.21 18.14
C GLY A 233 -3.37 -11.46 18.90
N ASP A 234 -2.70 -12.39 18.23
CA ASP A 234 -2.13 -13.59 18.84
C ASP A 234 -1.00 -13.25 19.84
N PHE A 235 -0.17 -12.25 19.54
CA PHE A 235 0.89 -11.75 20.42
C PHE A 235 0.34 -11.16 21.73
N ARG A 236 -0.83 -10.49 21.68
CA ARG A 236 -1.44 -9.85 22.85
C ARG A 236 -2.33 -10.78 23.66
N GLN A 237 -3.13 -11.61 23.01
CA GLN A 237 -4.20 -12.38 23.67
C GLN A 237 -4.30 -13.84 23.20
N GLY A 238 -3.60 -14.23 22.15
CA GLY A 238 -3.71 -15.57 21.54
C GLY A 238 -3.00 -16.69 22.32
N ARG A 239 -2.21 -16.35 23.33
CA ARG A 239 -1.41 -17.31 24.12
C ARG A 239 -1.79 -17.25 25.60
N PRO A 240 -2.33 -18.35 26.19
CA PRO A 240 -2.70 -18.39 27.59
C PRO A 240 -1.53 -18.02 28.51
N GLY A 241 -1.75 -17.11 29.45
CA GLY A 241 -0.75 -16.68 30.44
C GLY A 241 0.42 -15.85 29.89
N THR A 242 0.44 -15.54 28.60
CA THR A 242 1.51 -14.75 27.97
C THR A 242 0.92 -13.57 27.20
N ARG A 243 1.23 -12.36 27.66
CA ARG A 243 0.94 -11.12 26.93
C ARG A 243 2.26 -10.51 26.47
N GLY A 244 2.42 -10.34 25.15
CA GLY A 244 3.62 -9.75 24.57
C GLY A 244 3.72 -8.24 24.89
N THR A 245 4.95 -7.73 24.99
CA THR A 245 5.26 -6.30 25.18
C THR A 245 5.67 -5.67 23.87
N LEU A 246 5.03 -4.56 23.50
CA LEU A 246 5.34 -3.75 22.32
C LEU A 246 5.91 -2.40 22.73
N VAL A 247 7.12 -2.09 22.27
CA VAL A 247 7.68 -0.73 22.30
C VAL A 247 7.77 -0.22 20.87
N HIS A 248 7.22 0.96 20.60
CA HIS A 248 7.21 1.58 19.29
C HIS A 248 8.00 2.90 19.27
N VAL A 249 8.98 2.97 18.40
CA VAL A 249 9.87 4.11 18.18
C VAL A 249 9.40 4.85 16.93
N ASP A 250 8.87 6.06 17.07
CA ASP A 250 8.32 6.80 15.93
C ASP A 250 8.25 8.31 16.28
N PRO A 251 8.62 9.22 15.38
CA PRO A 251 8.44 10.66 15.60
C PRO A 251 6.97 11.12 15.55
N ARG A 252 6.03 10.25 15.13
CA ARG A 252 4.58 10.48 15.09
C ARG A 252 3.85 9.45 15.95
N PHE A 253 2.83 9.86 16.68
CA PHE A 253 1.95 8.96 17.40
C PHE A 253 0.95 8.30 16.44
N SER A 254 1.33 7.14 15.90
CA SER A 254 0.55 6.33 14.95
C SER A 254 -0.42 5.37 15.67
N ILE A 255 -1.23 4.62 14.89
CA ILE A 255 -2.09 3.57 15.47
C ILE A 255 -1.25 2.47 16.13
N THR A 256 -0.07 2.17 15.61
CA THR A 256 0.87 1.23 16.25
C THR A 256 1.40 1.80 17.57
N ALA A 257 1.74 3.09 17.62
CA ALA A 257 2.13 3.78 18.84
C ALA A 257 1.00 3.76 19.89
N ALA A 258 -0.24 4.03 19.46
CA ALA A 258 -1.43 4.02 20.35
C ALA A 258 -1.74 2.64 20.94
N ASN A 259 -1.28 1.56 20.32
CA ASN A 259 -1.44 0.19 20.79
C ASN A 259 -0.18 -0.38 21.45
N ALA A 260 0.91 0.37 21.52
CA ALA A 260 2.13 -0.02 22.20
C ALA A 260 1.98 0.08 23.73
N ASP A 261 2.77 -0.69 24.46
CA ASP A 261 2.91 -0.52 25.91
C ASP A 261 3.74 0.72 26.21
N GLU A 262 4.60 1.10 25.25
CA GLU A 262 5.39 2.30 25.32
C GLU A 262 5.64 2.85 23.90
N TRP A 263 5.49 4.16 23.78
CA TRP A 263 5.92 4.93 22.61
C TRP A 263 7.12 5.80 22.95
N LEU A 264 8.19 5.66 22.16
CA LEU A 264 9.39 6.47 22.25
C LEU A 264 9.41 7.47 21.08
N ALA A 265 9.15 8.73 21.39
CA ALA A 265 9.29 9.81 20.44
C ALA A 265 10.79 10.01 20.14
N VAL A 266 11.20 9.78 18.90
CA VAL A 266 12.59 9.91 18.44
C VAL A 266 12.75 11.09 17.51
N LYS A 267 13.92 11.71 17.48
CA LYS A 267 14.21 12.73 16.47
C LYS A 267 14.28 12.07 15.09
N PRO A 268 13.56 12.63 14.07
CA PRO A 268 13.51 12.04 12.73
C PRO A 268 14.90 11.78 12.14
N GLY A 269 15.11 10.57 11.58
CA GLY A 269 16.37 10.16 10.95
C GLY A 269 17.45 9.66 11.90
N SER A 270 17.15 9.55 13.22
CA SER A 270 18.10 9.04 14.22
C SER A 270 17.76 7.63 14.73
N GLU A 271 16.79 6.94 14.13
CA GLU A 271 16.30 5.62 14.53
C GLU A 271 17.40 4.56 14.52
N GLY A 272 18.28 4.58 13.51
CA GLY A 272 19.43 3.69 13.43
C GLY A 272 20.46 3.92 14.51
N LEU A 273 20.68 5.18 14.89
CA LEU A 273 21.59 5.54 15.99
C LEU A 273 21.03 5.04 17.33
N LEU A 274 19.71 5.13 17.55
CA LEU A 274 19.06 4.53 18.73
C LEU A 274 19.23 3.00 18.73
N ALA A 275 19.07 2.34 17.57
CA ALA A 275 19.28 0.89 17.46
C ALA A 275 20.71 0.49 17.80
N LEU A 276 21.73 1.26 17.35
CA LEU A 276 23.13 1.03 17.73
C LEU A 276 23.38 1.25 19.23
N SER A 277 22.69 2.21 19.85
CA SER A 277 22.80 2.44 21.31
C SER A 277 22.17 1.29 22.11
N ILE A 278 21.06 0.75 21.64
CA ILE A 278 20.45 -0.48 22.20
C ILE A 278 21.44 -1.66 22.03
N ALA A 279 22.05 -1.81 20.86
CA ALA A 279 23.07 -2.84 20.61
C ALA A 279 24.26 -2.72 21.55
N HIS A 280 24.74 -1.49 21.82
CA HIS A 280 25.79 -1.25 22.81
C HIS A 280 25.44 -1.82 24.20
N VAL A 281 24.25 -1.56 24.70
CA VAL A 281 23.81 -2.06 26.02
C VAL A 281 23.72 -3.60 26.00
N LEU A 282 23.13 -4.19 24.93
CA LEU A 282 23.05 -5.65 24.79
C LEU A 282 24.40 -6.32 24.83
N VAL A 283 25.39 -5.73 24.13
CA VAL A 283 26.75 -6.25 24.04
C VAL A 283 27.49 -6.15 25.39
N ASN A 284 27.44 -4.97 26.02
CA ASN A 284 28.19 -4.73 27.27
C ASN A 284 27.59 -5.40 28.51
N GLU A 285 26.29 -5.71 28.48
CA GLU A 285 25.62 -6.44 29.56
C GLU A 285 25.53 -7.96 29.30
N ASN A 286 26.27 -8.49 28.29
CA ASN A 286 26.31 -9.92 27.93
C ASN A 286 24.92 -10.49 27.57
N LEU A 287 24.04 -9.66 26.98
CA LEU A 287 22.72 -10.04 26.49
C LEU A 287 22.70 -10.40 25.00
N ALA A 288 23.84 -10.25 24.31
CA ALA A 288 24.00 -10.47 22.88
C ALA A 288 24.71 -11.79 22.55
N ASN A 289 24.41 -12.34 21.35
CA ASN A 289 25.11 -13.50 20.80
C ASN A 289 26.53 -13.10 20.34
N PRO A 290 27.60 -13.74 20.89
CA PRO A 290 29.00 -13.42 20.55
C PRO A 290 29.33 -13.55 19.08
N ALA A 291 28.82 -14.58 18.39
CA ALA A 291 29.05 -14.78 16.95
C ALA A 291 28.43 -13.66 16.11
N ALA A 292 27.22 -13.17 16.51
CA ALA A 292 26.60 -12.05 15.85
C ALA A 292 27.38 -10.75 16.06
N ILE A 293 27.98 -10.53 17.25
CA ILE A 293 28.84 -9.36 17.50
C ILE A 293 30.01 -9.35 16.52
N GLN A 294 30.71 -10.48 16.36
CA GLN A 294 31.85 -10.57 15.44
C GLN A 294 31.44 -10.28 13.98
N ALA A 295 30.33 -10.85 13.52
CA ALA A 295 29.86 -10.64 12.16
C ALA A 295 29.43 -9.18 11.92
N LEU A 296 28.62 -8.60 12.82
CA LEU A 296 28.12 -7.23 12.71
C LEU A 296 29.23 -6.17 12.74
N THR A 297 30.34 -6.47 13.41
CA THR A 297 31.50 -5.57 13.56
C THR A 297 32.67 -5.89 12.63
N ALA A 298 32.47 -6.79 11.66
CA ALA A 298 33.55 -7.30 10.77
C ALA A 298 34.80 -7.74 11.55
N GLY A 299 34.64 -8.36 12.73
CA GLY A 299 35.70 -8.84 13.58
C GLY A 299 36.25 -7.85 14.61
N ALA A 300 35.84 -6.58 14.60
CA ALA A 300 36.30 -5.59 15.58
C ALA A 300 35.81 -5.85 17.02
N GLY A 301 34.77 -6.67 17.17
CA GLY A 301 34.26 -7.14 18.46
C GLY A 301 33.47 -6.09 19.25
N PRO A 302 33.26 -6.31 20.57
CA PRO A 302 32.40 -5.48 21.42
C PRO A 302 32.78 -4.00 21.44
N ALA A 303 34.05 -3.65 21.34
CA ALA A 303 34.56 -2.29 21.38
C ALA A 303 34.03 -1.40 20.26
N ALA A 304 33.61 -1.99 19.13
CA ALA A 304 33.01 -1.26 18.02
C ALA A 304 31.69 -0.56 18.38
N PHE A 305 31.01 -0.99 19.44
CA PHE A 305 29.79 -0.36 19.92
C PHE A 305 30.02 0.74 20.95
N ASN A 306 31.25 0.96 21.44
CA ASN A 306 31.56 1.99 22.47
C ASN A 306 31.20 3.45 22.07
N PRO A 307 31.29 3.85 20.78
CA PRO A 307 30.84 5.19 20.38
C PRO A 307 29.32 5.44 20.55
N PHE A 308 28.53 4.37 20.71
CA PHE A 308 27.07 4.43 20.78
C PHE A 308 26.53 4.27 22.21
N ARG A 309 27.36 4.56 23.22
CA ARG A 309 26.87 4.60 24.60
C ARG A 309 25.69 5.53 24.77
N PRO A 310 24.66 5.15 25.57
CA PRO A 310 23.43 5.94 25.74
C PRO A 310 23.69 7.42 26.04
N GLU A 311 24.72 7.73 26.87
CA GLU A 311 25.08 9.10 27.23
C GLU A 311 25.59 9.95 26.04
N LEU A 312 26.22 9.30 25.06
CA LEU A 312 26.79 9.99 23.90
C LEU A 312 25.75 10.24 22.81
N VAL A 313 24.68 9.43 22.75
CA VAL A 313 23.69 9.51 21.68
C VAL A 313 22.35 10.11 22.11
N SER A 314 22.09 10.18 23.40
CA SER A 314 20.84 10.63 24.00
C SER A 314 20.33 11.94 23.38
N ASP A 315 21.16 12.97 23.30
CA ASP A 315 20.78 14.25 22.73
C ASP A 315 20.46 14.15 21.24
N ALA A 316 21.21 13.34 20.49
CA ALA A 316 21.00 13.17 19.05
C ALA A 316 19.69 12.44 18.74
N VAL A 317 19.33 11.44 19.54
CA VAL A 317 18.10 10.64 19.36
C VAL A 317 16.88 11.24 20.07
N GLY A 318 17.09 12.09 21.08
CA GLY A 318 16.01 12.69 21.86
C GLY A 318 15.41 11.74 22.92
N VAL A 319 16.12 10.66 23.28
CA VAL A 319 15.68 9.66 24.27
C VAL A 319 16.66 9.64 25.44
N PRO A 320 16.20 9.75 26.73
CA PRO A 320 17.08 9.73 27.89
C PRO A 320 17.93 8.46 28.00
N PRO A 321 19.20 8.53 28.47
CA PRO A 321 20.11 7.38 28.54
C PRO A 321 19.54 6.21 29.34
N GLU A 322 18.89 6.49 30.47
CA GLU A 322 18.29 5.43 31.32
C GLU A 322 17.17 4.70 30.56
N ARG A 323 16.37 5.44 29.78
CA ARG A 323 15.30 4.84 29.00
C ARG A 323 15.83 3.92 27.90
N ILE A 324 16.93 4.31 27.24
CA ILE A 324 17.62 3.45 26.27
C ILE A 324 18.07 2.15 26.95
N ARG A 325 18.64 2.22 28.17
CA ARG A 325 19.06 1.04 28.91
C ARG A 325 17.90 0.13 29.31
N GLU A 326 16.81 0.72 29.80
CA GLU A 326 15.63 -0.04 30.21
C GLU A 326 15.05 -0.85 29.03
N VAL A 327 14.86 -0.19 27.89
CA VAL A 327 14.37 -0.84 26.66
C VAL A 327 15.33 -1.92 26.17
N ALA A 328 16.62 -1.64 26.13
CA ALA A 328 17.64 -2.61 25.72
C ALA A 328 17.67 -3.85 26.61
N ARG A 329 17.63 -3.68 27.94
CA ARG A 329 17.59 -4.78 28.91
C ARG A 329 16.31 -5.60 28.77
N ALA A 330 15.17 -4.94 28.62
CA ALA A 330 13.88 -5.61 28.42
C ALA A 330 13.89 -6.43 27.13
N PHE A 331 14.35 -5.86 26.01
CA PHE A 331 14.48 -6.53 24.73
C PHE A 331 15.44 -7.73 24.78
N GLY A 332 16.57 -7.59 25.47
CA GLY A 332 17.57 -8.65 25.62
C GLY A 332 17.16 -9.81 26.52
N ARG A 333 16.31 -9.56 27.52
CA ARG A 333 15.91 -10.56 28.53
C ARG A 333 14.59 -11.23 28.21
N THR A 334 13.63 -10.53 27.57
CA THR A 334 12.29 -11.04 27.26
C THR A 334 12.28 -11.73 25.91
N ARG A 335 12.70 -12.98 25.85
CA ARG A 335 12.82 -13.74 24.60
C ARG A 335 11.64 -14.70 24.40
N PRO A 336 11.28 -15.04 23.13
CA PRO A 336 11.80 -14.49 21.88
C PRO A 336 11.46 -13.00 21.70
N ALA A 337 12.45 -12.22 21.26
CA ALA A 337 12.28 -10.79 21.00
C ALA A 337 12.47 -10.50 19.51
N VAL A 338 11.70 -9.54 18.95
CA VAL A 338 11.74 -9.17 17.54
C VAL A 338 11.91 -7.67 17.38
N ALA A 339 12.88 -7.26 16.59
CA ALA A 339 13.01 -5.89 16.08
C ALA A 339 12.46 -5.81 14.66
N ILE A 340 11.47 -4.93 14.44
CA ILE A 340 10.85 -4.66 13.14
C ILE A 340 11.09 -3.20 12.78
N ALA A 341 11.32 -2.90 11.50
CA ALA A 341 11.60 -1.53 11.06
C ALA A 341 11.03 -1.24 9.68
N GLY A 342 10.65 0.01 9.46
CA GLY A 342 10.08 0.50 8.20
C GLY A 342 9.43 1.87 8.36
N GLY A 343 8.54 2.25 7.45
CA GLY A 343 7.82 3.49 7.50
C GLY A 343 8.74 4.70 7.63
N VAL A 344 8.45 5.57 8.58
CA VAL A 344 9.21 6.82 8.73
C VAL A 344 10.70 6.60 9.02
N ALA A 345 11.10 5.52 9.69
CA ALA A 345 12.51 5.21 9.92
C ALA A 345 13.29 4.98 8.60
N GLY A 346 12.61 4.50 7.56
CA GLY A 346 13.14 4.35 6.21
C GLY A 346 13.03 5.59 5.33
N ALA A 347 12.33 6.63 5.77
CA ALA A 347 11.96 7.78 4.96
C ALA A 347 13.01 8.91 4.89
N HIS A 348 14.22 8.63 5.33
CA HIS A 348 15.32 9.58 5.41
C HIS A 348 16.45 9.25 4.43
N THR A 349 17.41 10.16 4.25
CA THR A 349 18.56 9.93 3.36
C THR A 349 19.48 8.80 3.83
N ASN A 350 19.39 8.41 5.10
CA ASN A 350 20.05 7.27 5.73
C ASN A 350 19.06 6.13 6.05
N GLY A 351 17.94 6.08 5.37
CA GLY A 351 16.81 5.18 5.68
C GLY A 351 17.20 3.71 5.67
N THR A 352 17.87 3.23 4.62
CA THR A 352 18.36 1.84 4.55
C THR A 352 19.25 1.50 5.74
N PHE A 353 20.17 2.39 6.13
CA PHE A 353 21.00 2.18 7.32
C PHE A 353 20.15 2.08 8.59
N ASN A 354 19.19 2.98 8.81
CA ASN A 354 18.33 2.93 9.98
C ASN A 354 17.63 1.58 10.13
N LEU A 355 17.09 1.05 9.02
CA LEU A 355 16.40 -0.24 9.03
C LEU A 355 17.38 -1.40 9.26
N VAL A 356 18.55 -1.39 8.63
CA VAL A 356 19.59 -2.43 8.80
C VAL A 356 20.07 -2.47 10.24
N ALA A 357 20.30 -1.32 10.87
CA ALA A 357 20.73 -1.24 12.26
C ALA A 357 19.65 -1.83 13.22
N ALA A 358 18.37 -1.54 12.97
CA ALA A 358 17.28 -2.13 13.73
C ALA A 358 17.17 -3.65 13.49
N TYR A 359 17.28 -4.12 12.24
CA TYR A 359 17.25 -5.55 11.93
C TYR A 359 18.45 -6.33 12.53
N ALA A 360 19.61 -5.68 12.66
CA ALA A 360 20.79 -6.27 13.31
C ALA A 360 20.53 -6.69 14.76
N LEU A 361 19.62 -6.03 15.47
CA LEU A 361 19.21 -6.40 16.82
C LEU A 361 18.66 -7.83 16.89
N ASN A 362 17.98 -8.32 15.83
CA ASN A 362 17.46 -9.68 15.77
C ASN A 362 18.57 -10.75 15.82
N TYR A 363 19.71 -10.47 15.22
CA TYR A 363 20.87 -11.35 15.27
C TYR A 363 21.50 -11.37 16.67
N LEU A 364 21.60 -10.20 17.31
CA LEU A 364 22.14 -10.10 18.66
C LEU A 364 21.34 -10.91 19.69
N VAL A 365 20.00 -10.97 19.52
CA VAL A 365 19.14 -11.74 20.44
C VAL A 365 18.80 -13.15 19.93
N GLY A 366 19.35 -13.57 18.77
CA GLY A 366 19.18 -14.92 18.23
C GLY A 366 17.79 -15.22 17.70
N SER A 367 17.12 -14.22 17.10
CA SER A 367 15.74 -14.32 16.60
C SER A 367 15.61 -14.62 15.12
N VAL A 368 16.72 -14.80 14.39
CA VAL A 368 16.75 -15.07 12.95
C VAL A 368 16.99 -16.56 12.66
N GLY A 369 16.23 -17.14 11.75
CA GLY A 369 16.42 -18.51 11.24
C GLY A 369 15.22 -19.43 11.39
N LEU A 370 15.41 -20.71 11.04
CA LEU A 370 14.37 -21.73 11.13
C LEU A 370 13.89 -21.93 12.58
N GLY A 371 12.57 -21.93 12.74
CA GLY A 371 11.95 -22.05 14.07
C GLY A 371 12.06 -20.78 14.93
N ARG A 372 12.63 -19.71 14.41
CA ARG A 372 12.73 -18.40 15.06
C ARG A 372 11.64 -17.45 14.54
N PRO A 373 11.35 -16.32 15.23
CA PRO A 373 10.32 -15.38 14.81
C PRO A 373 10.65 -14.61 13.52
N VAL A 374 11.91 -14.43 13.16
CA VAL A 374 12.33 -13.79 11.90
C VAL A 374 12.72 -14.87 10.90
N ARG A 375 11.91 -15.02 9.84
CA ARG A 375 11.98 -16.14 8.90
C ARG A 375 12.14 -15.70 7.47
N LEU A 376 13.03 -16.38 6.76
CA LEU A 376 13.11 -16.28 5.31
C LEU A 376 12.00 -17.09 4.65
N VAL A 377 11.57 -16.62 3.49
CA VAL A 377 10.55 -17.28 2.66
C VAL A 377 11.25 -17.97 1.49
N ALA A 378 10.93 -19.25 1.26
CA ALA A 378 11.46 -20.00 0.13
C ALA A 378 10.86 -19.52 -1.19
N ARG A 379 11.64 -19.60 -2.27
CA ARG A 379 11.14 -19.30 -3.62
C ARG A 379 10.15 -20.39 -4.05
N PRO A 380 8.92 -20.03 -4.51
CA PRO A 380 7.97 -20.99 -5.04
C PRO A 380 8.44 -21.53 -6.41
N PRO A 381 8.12 -22.77 -6.77
CA PRO A 381 8.42 -23.34 -8.09
C PRO A 381 7.38 -22.87 -9.13
N TYR A 382 7.34 -21.55 -9.39
CA TYR A 382 6.31 -20.91 -10.24
C TYR A 382 6.85 -20.43 -11.59
N GLY A 383 8.09 -20.74 -11.92
CA GLY A 383 8.74 -20.37 -13.18
C GLY A 383 9.78 -19.26 -13.04
N ASP A 384 10.34 -18.86 -14.18
CA ASP A 384 11.29 -17.75 -14.24
C ASP A 384 10.55 -16.43 -14.53
N VAL A 385 9.84 -15.97 -13.54
CA VAL A 385 9.05 -14.73 -13.57
C VAL A 385 9.55 -13.76 -12.50
N PRO A 386 9.29 -12.45 -12.63
CA PRO A 386 9.58 -11.49 -11.55
C PRO A 386 8.74 -11.81 -10.29
N TYR A 387 9.40 -12.17 -9.22
CA TYR A 387 8.73 -12.50 -7.96
C TYR A 387 8.48 -11.27 -7.08
N THR A 388 9.27 -10.24 -7.28
CA THR A 388 9.18 -8.98 -6.52
C THR A 388 9.08 -7.80 -7.46
N PRO A 389 8.37 -6.73 -7.09
CA PRO A 389 8.39 -5.49 -7.86
C PRO A 389 9.81 -4.92 -7.98
N ASN A 390 10.06 -4.25 -9.09
CA ASN A 390 11.32 -3.52 -9.33
C ASN A 390 11.03 -2.04 -9.58
N PRO A 391 10.71 -1.25 -8.53
CA PRO A 391 10.38 0.15 -8.69
C PRO A 391 11.58 0.97 -9.14
N ALA A 392 11.32 1.95 -10.01
CA ALA A 392 12.32 2.86 -10.51
C ALA A 392 12.80 3.82 -9.41
N THR A 393 14.10 4.10 -9.41
CA THR A 393 14.73 5.07 -8.50
C THR A 393 14.41 6.51 -8.90
N VAL A 394 14.61 7.46 -7.98
CA VAL A 394 14.44 8.89 -8.28
C VAL A 394 15.32 9.33 -9.44
N SER A 395 16.56 8.82 -9.52
CA SER A 395 17.47 9.14 -10.64
C SER A 395 16.95 8.65 -11.99
N GLN A 396 16.30 7.49 -12.05
CA GLN A 396 15.66 6.99 -13.27
C GLN A 396 14.47 7.87 -13.69
N TRP A 397 13.67 8.33 -12.73
CA TRP A 397 12.58 9.28 -12.99
C TRP A 397 13.11 10.64 -13.45
N GLN A 398 14.20 11.16 -12.87
CA GLN A 398 14.87 12.37 -13.34
C GLN A 398 15.42 12.21 -14.75
N ALA A 399 16.01 11.07 -15.06
CA ALA A 399 16.48 10.75 -16.41
C ALA A 399 15.33 10.74 -17.44
N LEU A 400 14.18 10.12 -17.11
CA LEU A 400 13.00 10.16 -17.95
C LEU A 400 12.45 11.58 -18.09
N SER A 401 12.38 12.36 -17.01
CA SER A 401 11.93 13.75 -17.06
C SER A 401 12.82 14.60 -17.97
N SER A 402 14.14 14.46 -17.86
CA SER A 402 15.11 15.15 -18.73
C SER A 402 14.96 14.72 -20.19
N ARG A 403 14.75 13.43 -20.43
CA ARG A 403 14.52 12.89 -21.78
C ARG A 403 13.21 13.41 -22.41
N LEU A 404 12.13 13.51 -21.64
CA LEU A 404 10.87 14.12 -22.07
C LEU A 404 11.08 15.61 -22.39
N ASP A 405 11.83 16.31 -21.53
CA ASP A 405 12.07 17.76 -21.67
C ASP A 405 12.91 18.11 -22.89
N THR A 406 14.01 17.41 -23.10
CA THR A 406 15.05 17.75 -24.10
C THR A 406 14.99 16.92 -25.38
N GLY A 407 14.28 15.80 -25.39
CA GLY A 407 14.30 14.81 -26.46
C GLY A 407 15.62 14.02 -26.57
N ARG A 408 16.52 14.15 -25.59
CA ARG A 408 17.86 13.50 -25.63
C ARG A 408 18.00 12.43 -24.54
N PRO A 409 18.77 11.39 -24.78
CA PRO A 409 19.48 11.05 -26.02
C PRO A 409 18.56 10.64 -27.17
N ARG A 410 17.27 10.35 -26.91
CA ARG A 410 16.23 9.94 -27.86
C ARG A 410 14.87 10.45 -27.39
N PRO A 411 13.98 10.93 -28.26
CA PRO A 411 12.65 11.39 -27.87
C PRO A 411 11.81 10.21 -27.32
N VAL A 412 10.84 10.49 -26.48
CA VAL A 412 9.79 9.53 -26.10
C VAL A 412 8.67 9.65 -27.14
N GLN A 413 8.63 8.74 -28.11
CA GLN A 413 7.62 8.76 -29.18
C GLN A 413 6.31 8.08 -28.78
N LEU A 414 6.39 7.07 -27.91
CA LEU A 414 5.22 6.38 -27.37
C LEU A 414 5.41 6.12 -25.87
N LEU A 415 4.46 6.56 -25.09
CA LEU A 415 4.37 6.31 -23.65
C LEU A 415 3.12 5.49 -23.36
N ILE A 416 3.27 4.32 -22.74
CA ILE A 416 2.18 3.43 -22.34
C ILE A 416 2.13 3.38 -20.81
N LEU A 417 0.95 3.66 -20.24
CA LEU A 417 0.75 3.66 -18.80
C LEU A 417 -0.31 2.62 -18.40
N PHE A 418 -0.08 1.94 -17.28
CA PHE A 418 -1.05 1.02 -16.67
C PHE A 418 -0.95 1.08 -15.14
N ASP A 419 -2.07 1.35 -14.48
CA ASP A 419 -2.16 1.43 -13.00
C ASP A 419 -1.09 2.37 -12.41
N ALA A 420 -0.89 3.52 -13.06
CA ALA A 420 0.19 4.45 -12.77
C ALA A 420 -0.23 5.89 -13.03
N ASP A 421 -0.07 6.75 -12.03
CA ASP A 421 -0.35 8.19 -12.11
C ASP A 421 0.90 9.04 -11.78
N PRO A 422 1.90 9.08 -12.69
CA PRO A 422 3.13 9.83 -12.44
C PRO A 422 2.92 11.35 -12.32
N VAL A 423 1.86 11.94 -12.88
CA VAL A 423 1.56 13.37 -12.66
C VAL A 423 1.29 13.65 -11.19
N TYR A 424 0.53 12.79 -10.53
CA TYR A 424 0.26 12.89 -9.11
C TYR A 424 1.45 12.43 -8.25
N GLN A 425 2.01 11.23 -8.56
CA GLN A 425 2.99 10.56 -7.71
C GLN A 425 4.41 11.15 -7.80
N LEU A 426 4.77 11.78 -8.94
CA LEU A 426 6.08 12.41 -9.15
C LEU A 426 5.99 13.95 -9.14
N GLN A 427 5.02 14.51 -8.41
CA GLN A 427 4.84 15.97 -8.34
C GLN A 427 6.08 16.68 -7.78
N TYR A 428 6.84 16.03 -6.88
CA TYR A 428 8.12 16.52 -6.36
C TYR A 428 9.22 16.70 -7.44
N LEU A 429 9.06 16.08 -8.60
CA LEU A 429 9.92 16.27 -9.77
C LEU A 429 9.34 17.26 -10.80
N GLY A 430 8.11 17.74 -10.58
CA GLY A 430 7.41 18.56 -11.58
C GLY A 430 7.13 17.79 -12.87
N PHE A 431 6.89 16.48 -12.81
CA PHE A 431 6.73 15.57 -13.96
C PHE A 431 5.64 16.01 -14.93
N GLU A 432 4.59 16.66 -14.42
CA GLU A 432 3.52 17.25 -15.22
C GLU A 432 4.04 18.20 -16.31
N LYS A 433 5.05 19.02 -15.98
CA LYS A 433 5.59 20.05 -16.90
C LYS A 433 6.23 19.44 -18.14
N VAL A 434 6.69 18.21 -18.07
CA VAL A 434 7.41 17.53 -19.13
C VAL A 434 6.60 16.45 -19.84
N LEU A 435 5.60 15.87 -19.15
CA LEU A 435 4.77 14.78 -19.70
C LEU A 435 4.13 15.16 -21.05
N GLY A 436 3.63 16.40 -21.16
CA GLY A 436 3.02 16.92 -22.40
C GLY A 436 3.94 16.95 -23.62
N LYS A 437 5.25 16.70 -23.46
CA LYS A 437 6.24 16.66 -24.55
C LYS A 437 6.43 15.25 -25.14
N ALA A 438 5.82 14.21 -24.57
CA ALA A 438 5.80 12.89 -25.17
C ALA A 438 5.07 12.90 -26.51
N GLY A 439 5.53 12.11 -27.48
CA GLY A 439 4.95 12.06 -28.84
C GLY A 439 3.50 11.58 -28.81
N TYR A 440 3.24 10.42 -28.21
CA TYR A 440 1.90 9.86 -28.05
C TYR A 440 1.78 9.16 -26.69
N ILE A 441 0.69 9.41 -25.98
CA ILE A 441 0.46 8.89 -24.63
C ILE A 441 -0.78 8.01 -24.65
N VAL A 442 -0.62 6.76 -24.20
CA VAL A 442 -1.70 5.78 -24.03
C VAL A 442 -1.82 5.45 -22.56
N SER A 443 -2.99 5.68 -21.98
CA SER A 443 -3.29 5.33 -20.60
C SER A 443 -4.33 4.22 -20.53
N PHE A 444 -3.97 3.11 -19.88
CA PHE A 444 -4.91 2.07 -19.48
C PHE A 444 -5.38 2.37 -18.07
N SER A 445 -6.59 2.86 -17.93
CA SER A 445 -7.12 3.36 -16.66
C SER A 445 -8.55 2.87 -16.41
N THR A 446 -8.86 2.61 -15.15
CA THR A 446 -10.26 2.35 -14.71
C THR A 446 -11.04 3.64 -14.49
N LEU A 447 -10.35 4.69 -14.03
CA LEU A 447 -10.86 6.05 -13.81
C LEU A 447 -9.93 7.03 -14.53
N LEU A 448 -10.44 8.17 -14.99
CA LEU A 448 -9.56 9.24 -15.47
C LEU A 448 -8.79 9.81 -14.28
N ASP A 449 -7.48 9.58 -14.26
CA ASP A 449 -6.54 10.12 -13.29
C ASP A 449 -5.83 11.39 -13.81
N ASP A 450 -4.97 11.99 -12.98
CA ASP A 450 -4.28 13.22 -13.35
C ASP A 450 -3.37 13.03 -14.57
N THR A 451 -2.80 11.85 -14.75
CA THR A 451 -1.98 11.49 -15.92
C THR A 451 -2.82 11.19 -17.14
N ALA A 452 -3.94 10.47 -16.99
CA ALA A 452 -4.85 10.15 -18.07
C ALA A 452 -5.42 11.40 -18.75
N ALA A 453 -5.53 12.52 -18.03
CA ALA A 453 -5.93 13.81 -18.62
C ALA A 453 -4.95 14.30 -19.71
N TYR A 454 -3.70 13.84 -19.72
CA TYR A 454 -2.69 14.13 -20.73
C TYR A 454 -2.66 13.10 -21.87
N ALA A 455 -3.35 11.97 -21.74
CA ALA A 455 -3.31 10.89 -22.71
C ALA A 455 -3.92 11.32 -24.06
N ASP A 456 -3.37 10.82 -25.16
CA ASP A 456 -3.95 10.92 -26.49
C ASP A 456 -5.02 9.84 -26.71
N LEU A 457 -4.80 8.67 -26.06
CA LEU A 457 -5.70 7.53 -26.08
C LEU A 457 -5.87 6.99 -24.64
N VAL A 458 -7.10 6.92 -24.17
CA VAL A 458 -7.44 6.27 -22.90
C VAL A 458 -8.19 4.97 -23.20
N LEU A 459 -7.67 3.87 -22.69
CA LEU A 459 -8.23 2.54 -22.84
C LEU A 459 -8.77 2.04 -21.50
N PRO A 460 -10.08 1.69 -21.42
CA PRO A 460 -10.69 1.22 -20.19
C PRO A 460 -10.11 -0.14 -19.78
N ALA A 461 -9.42 -0.16 -18.64
CA ALA A 461 -8.88 -1.39 -18.08
C ALA A 461 -9.93 -2.12 -17.21
N HIS A 462 -9.86 -3.45 -17.18
CA HIS A 462 -10.60 -4.25 -16.22
C HIS A 462 -10.23 -3.89 -14.79
N THR A 463 -11.20 -3.94 -13.87
CA THR A 463 -10.89 -4.04 -12.46
C THR A 463 -10.39 -5.46 -12.13
N TYR A 464 -9.74 -5.61 -10.97
CA TYR A 464 -9.25 -6.92 -10.55
C TYR A 464 -10.37 -7.95 -10.29
N LEU A 465 -11.63 -7.54 -10.20
CA LEU A 465 -12.79 -8.45 -10.11
C LEU A 465 -13.30 -8.91 -11.48
N GLU A 466 -12.82 -8.31 -12.55
CA GLU A 466 -13.19 -8.61 -13.95
C GLU A 466 -12.06 -9.31 -14.72
N ASP A 467 -10.86 -9.45 -14.14
CA ASP A 467 -9.65 -9.89 -14.84
C ASP A 467 -9.04 -11.15 -14.21
N TRP A 468 -8.24 -11.86 -14.99
CA TRP A 468 -7.31 -12.86 -14.51
C TRP A 468 -6.08 -12.21 -13.89
N GLY A 469 -5.43 -12.92 -12.98
CA GLY A 469 -4.18 -12.46 -12.39
C GLY A 469 -3.53 -13.49 -11.48
N ASP A 470 -2.28 -13.24 -11.17
CA ASP A 470 -1.50 -13.96 -10.19
C ASP A 470 -0.86 -12.97 -9.22
N GLU A 471 -0.61 -13.42 -8.02
CA GLU A 471 0.06 -12.61 -7.00
C GLU A 471 1.08 -13.46 -6.26
N VAL A 472 2.32 -13.05 -6.30
CA VAL A 472 3.34 -13.58 -5.40
C VAL A 472 3.22 -12.84 -4.08
N THR A 473 2.67 -13.50 -3.08
CA THR A 473 2.46 -12.89 -1.76
C THR A 473 3.79 -12.56 -1.09
N ASP A 474 4.02 -11.28 -0.76
CA ASP A 474 5.27 -10.82 -0.18
C ASP A 474 5.04 -9.62 0.78
N PRO A 475 5.24 -9.77 2.10
CA PRO A 475 5.76 -10.96 2.79
C PRO A 475 4.73 -12.10 2.87
N ALA A 476 5.20 -13.31 2.66
CA ALA A 476 4.42 -14.52 2.90
C ALA A 476 4.60 -15.01 4.34
N PRO A 477 3.66 -15.81 4.90
CA PRO A 477 3.72 -16.25 6.30
C PRO A 477 4.72 -17.41 6.50
N SER A 478 6.02 -17.14 6.40
CA SER A 478 7.14 -18.09 6.59
C SER A 478 7.28 -19.18 5.53
N TYR A 479 6.40 -19.25 4.54
CA TYR A 479 6.44 -20.19 3.41
C TYR A 479 5.82 -19.56 2.15
N PRO A 480 6.16 -20.08 0.95
CA PRO A 480 5.71 -19.45 -0.29
C PRO A 480 4.20 -19.58 -0.49
N VAL A 481 3.61 -18.51 -0.99
CA VAL A 481 2.18 -18.39 -1.33
C VAL A 481 2.06 -17.75 -2.70
N ILE A 482 1.32 -18.40 -3.60
CA ILE A 482 0.90 -17.82 -4.88
C ILE A 482 -0.62 -17.70 -4.84
N GLY A 483 -1.11 -16.47 -4.89
CA GLY A 483 -2.53 -16.18 -5.04
C GLY A 483 -2.95 -16.26 -6.50
N PHE A 484 -4.13 -16.83 -6.77
CA PHE A 484 -4.73 -16.86 -8.11
C PHE A 484 -5.99 -16.01 -8.12
N GLN A 485 -5.99 -15.02 -8.98
CA GLN A 485 -7.12 -14.15 -9.25
C GLN A 485 -7.88 -14.69 -10.46
N GLN A 486 -9.17 -14.88 -10.32
CA GLN A 486 -10.09 -15.22 -11.42
C GLN A 486 -11.12 -14.10 -11.59
N PRO A 487 -11.66 -13.89 -12.80
CA PRO A 487 -12.81 -13.02 -12.99
C PRO A 487 -13.99 -13.48 -12.13
N ILE A 488 -14.51 -12.58 -11.33
CA ILE A 488 -15.65 -12.84 -10.43
C ILE A 488 -16.97 -12.51 -11.12
N VAL A 489 -16.92 -11.50 -11.99
CA VAL A 489 -18.07 -11.04 -12.79
C VAL A 489 -17.61 -10.76 -14.22
N ASN A 490 -18.55 -10.78 -15.15
CA ASN A 490 -18.30 -10.28 -16.48
C ASN A 490 -17.99 -8.78 -16.44
N PRO A 491 -17.21 -8.25 -17.40
CA PRO A 491 -16.92 -6.83 -17.47
C PRO A 491 -18.19 -5.98 -17.47
N PHE A 492 -18.23 -5.00 -16.55
CA PHE A 492 -19.38 -4.13 -16.40
C PHE A 492 -19.49 -3.07 -17.50
N TYR A 493 -18.34 -2.67 -18.04
CA TYR A 493 -18.19 -1.72 -19.14
C TYR A 493 -17.44 -2.38 -20.32
N ASP A 494 -17.33 -1.69 -21.44
CA ASP A 494 -16.53 -2.13 -22.59
C ASP A 494 -15.03 -1.96 -22.28
N SER A 495 -14.56 -2.66 -21.25
CA SER A 495 -13.17 -2.68 -20.80
C SER A 495 -12.47 -3.96 -21.25
N ARG A 496 -11.12 -3.96 -21.24
CA ARG A 496 -10.30 -5.14 -21.56
C ARG A 496 -9.11 -5.26 -20.61
N SER A 497 -8.58 -6.48 -20.46
CA SER A 497 -7.33 -6.73 -19.75
C SER A 497 -6.17 -6.02 -20.46
N PHE A 498 -5.40 -5.24 -19.72
CA PHE A 498 -4.17 -4.63 -20.23
C PHE A 498 -3.21 -5.67 -20.83
N PHE A 499 -3.04 -6.79 -20.13
CA PHE A 499 -2.12 -7.86 -20.53
C PHE A 499 -2.59 -8.56 -21.80
N ASP A 500 -3.89 -8.82 -21.94
CA ASP A 500 -4.45 -9.42 -23.15
C ASP A 500 -4.35 -8.46 -24.34
N VAL A 501 -4.47 -7.16 -24.11
CA VAL A 501 -4.22 -6.16 -25.16
C VAL A 501 -2.76 -6.18 -25.58
N LEU A 502 -1.78 -6.23 -24.65
CA LEU A 502 -0.36 -6.35 -25.01
C LEU A 502 -0.07 -7.62 -25.83
N LEU A 503 -0.65 -8.76 -25.44
CA LEU A 503 -0.52 -10.03 -26.15
C LEU A 503 -1.14 -9.94 -27.55
N SER A 504 -2.27 -9.27 -27.70
CA SER A 504 -2.93 -9.04 -28.99
C SER A 504 -2.11 -8.12 -29.91
N LEU A 505 -1.56 -7.04 -29.36
CA LEU A 505 -0.65 -6.13 -30.05
C LEU A 505 0.62 -6.86 -30.51
N ALA A 506 1.18 -7.72 -29.66
CA ALA A 506 2.36 -8.51 -30.01
C ALA A 506 2.11 -9.43 -31.22
N ARG A 507 0.95 -10.08 -31.28
CA ARG A 507 0.54 -10.90 -32.45
C ARG A 507 0.30 -10.03 -33.70
N ALA A 508 -0.35 -8.88 -33.54
CA ALA A 508 -0.65 -7.99 -34.66
C ALA A 508 0.60 -7.33 -35.28
N VAL A 509 1.60 -7.03 -34.45
CA VAL A 509 2.90 -6.51 -34.88
C VAL A 509 3.76 -7.63 -35.47
N GLY A 510 3.70 -8.83 -34.91
CA GLY A 510 4.46 -10.00 -35.37
C GLY A 510 5.94 -9.99 -35.00
N GLY A 511 6.73 -10.81 -35.71
CA GLY A 511 8.17 -10.87 -35.56
C GLY A 511 8.63 -11.25 -34.14
N ARG A 512 9.62 -10.51 -33.61
CA ARG A 512 10.20 -10.77 -32.28
C ARG A 512 9.17 -10.62 -31.16
N LEU A 513 8.25 -9.65 -31.25
CA LEU A 513 7.21 -9.46 -30.24
C LEU A 513 6.33 -10.70 -30.10
N GLN A 514 5.85 -11.26 -31.20
CA GLN A 514 5.04 -12.46 -31.18
C GLN A 514 5.83 -13.67 -30.66
N ALA A 515 7.11 -13.80 -31.03
CA ALA A 515 7.95 -14.91 -30.62
C ALA A 515 8.22 -14.90 -29.09
N GLU A 516 8.44 -13.73 -28.51
CA GLU A 516 8.72 -13.57 -27.07
C GLU A 516 7.44 -13.70 -26.19
N LEU A 517 6.26 -13.55 -26.78
CA LEU A 517 4.96 -13.55 -26.09
C LEU A 517 4.03 -14.65 -26.66
N PRO A 518 4.33 -15.94 -26.37
CA PRO A 518 3.66 -17.07 -27.02
C PRO A 518 2.22 -17.30 -26.54
N TRP A 519 1.83 -16.70 -25.43
CA TRP A 519 0.53 -16.96 -24.80
C TRP A 519 -0.62 -16.30 -25.56
N PRO A 520 -1.76 -17.01 -25.74
CA PRO A 520 -2.95 -16.41 -26.37
C PRO A 520 -3.63 -15.34 -25.49
N ASN A 521 -3.52 -15.46 -24.18
CA ASN A 521 -4.07 -14.53 -23.19
C ASN A 521 -3.37 -14.70 -21.84
N LEU A 522 -3.66 -13.80 -20.89
CA LEU A 522 -3.08 -13.81 -19.53
C LEU A 522 -3.41 -15.10 -18.77
N ARG A 523 -4.63 -15.63 -18.91
CA ARG A 523 -5.01 -16.89 -18.25
C ARG A 523 -4.06 -18.03 -18.60
N GLU A 524 -3.74 -18.22 -19.89
CA GLU A 524 -2.84 -19.28 -20.32
C GLU A 524 -1.38 -19.04 -19.90
N ALA A 525 -0.95 -17.78 -19.78
CA ALA A 525 0.34 -17.45 -19.18
C ALA A 525 0.40 -17.89 -17.71
N ILE A 526 -0.61 -17.57 -16.92
CA ILE A 526 -0.71 -17.97 -15.52
C ILE A 526 -0.79 -19.49 -15.38
N ARG A 527 -1.53 -20.18 -16.27
CA ARG A 527 -1.63 -21.65 -16.29
C ARG A 527 -0.28 -22.33 -16.53
N GLU A 528 0.64 -21.70 -17.27
CA GLU A 528 2.01 -22.21 -17.42
C GLU A 528 2.73 -22.29 -16.07
N GLY A 529 2.66 -21.22 -15.25
CA GLY A 529 3.18 -21.23 -13.89
C GLY A 529 2.47 -22.26 -13.00
N ALA A 530 1.15 -22.36 -13.09
CA ALA A 530 0.36 -23.36 -12.36
C ALA A 530 0.76 -24.80 -12.72
N ARG A 531 1.13 -25.08 -13.99
CA ARG A 531 1.67 -26.39 -14.39
C ARG A 531 2.99 -26.71 -13.70
N GLN A 532 3.82 -25.70 -13.43
CA GLN A 532 5.08 -25.91 -12.69
C GLN A 532 4.82 -26.23 -11.22
N LEU A 533 3.84 -25.56 -10.59
CA LEU A 533 3.38 -25.91 -9.24
C LEU A 533 2.85 -27.32 -9.18
N HIS A 534 2.00 -27.73 -10.14
CA HIS A 534 1.47 -29.09 -10.24
C HIS A 534 2.58 -30.14 -10.37
N ARG A 535 3.56 -29.91 -11.25
CA ARG A 535 4.71 -30.81 -11.45
C ARG A 535 5.59 -30.94 -10.21
N SER A 536 5.60 -29.95 -9.31
CA SER A 536 6.35 -30.02 -8.07
C SER A 536 5.85 -31.11 -7.11
N GLY A 537 4.61 -31.56 -7.27
CA GLY A 537 3.96 -32.58 -6.42
C GLY A 537 3.79 -32.16 -4.97
N ARG A 538 3.89 -30.85 -4.67
CA ARG A 538 3.87 -30.29 -3.31
C ARG A 538 2.78 -29.24 -3.15
N GLY A 539 2.57 -28.82 -1.91
CA GLY A 539 1.71 -27.68 -1.55
C GLY A 539 0.29 -28.05 -1.19
N SER A 540 -0.54 -27.03 -1.04
CA SER A 540 -1.89 -27.08 -0.47
C SER A 540 -2.93 -27.73 -1.38
N VAL A 541 -2.65 -27.87 -2.67
CA VAL A 541 -3.50 -28.56 -3.65
C VAL A 541 -2.68 -29.64 -4.33
N GLN A 542 -3.18 -30.87 -4.27
CA GLN A 542 -2.59 -32.02 -4.95
C GLN A 542 -3.68 -32.69 -5.77
N ALA A 543 -3.40 -32.99 -7.02
CA ALA A 543 -4.31 -33.66 -7.93
C ALA A 543 -3.53 -34.48 -8.95
N VAL A 544 -4.15 -35.52 -9.48
CA VAL A 544 -3.54 -36.46 -10.46
C VAL A 544 -3.33 -35.74 -11.79
N ASP A 545 -4.33 -34.99 -12.24
CA ASP A 545 -4.28 -34.24 -13.49
C ASP A 545 -4.24 -32.73 -13.26
N PHE A 546 -3.78 -32.02 -14.28
CA PHE A 546 -3.61 -30.57 -14.20
C PHE A 546 -4.94 -29.80 -14.11
N GLU A 547 -6.02 -30.27 -14.73
CA GLU A 547 -7.30 -29.54 -14.70
C GLU A 547 -7.92 -29.61 -13.30
N ALA A 548 -7.86 -30.77 -12.66
CA ALA A 548 -8.26 -30.91 -11.26
C ALA A 548 -7.41 -30.04 -10.33
N PHE A 549 -6.08 -29.98 -10.55
CA PHE A 549 -5.19 -29.09 -9.83
C PHE A 549 -5.57 -27.62 -10.04
N TRP A 550 -5.77 -27.21 -11.31
CA TRP A 550 -6.14 -25.84 -11.66
C TRP A 550 -7.45 -25.40 -10.99
N ASN A 551 -8.47 -26.24 -11.07
CA ASN A 551 -9.74 -25.98 -10.41
C ASN A 551 -9.58 -25.90 -8.88
N GLY A 552 -8.75 -26.75 -8.29
CA GLY A 552 -8.46 -26.73 -6.85
C GLY A 552 -7.78 -25.46 -6.38
N VAL A 553 -6.80 -24.92 -7.12
CA VAL A 553 -6.14 -23.67 -6.76
C VAL A 553 -7.06 -22.46 -6.94
N LEU A 554 -7.97 -22.48 -7.92
CA LEU A 554 -8.99 -21.44 -8.09
C LEU A 554 -10.03 -21.47 -6.96
N GLN A 555 -10.50 -22.64 -6.57
CA GLN A 555 -11.45 -22.80 -5.46
C GLN A 555 -10.86 -22.29 -4.13
N ARG A 556 -9.58 -22.53 -3.90
CA ARG A 556 -8.86 -22.04 -2.71
C ARG A 556 -8.42 -20.58 -2.81
N GLY A 557 -8.39 -20.00 -4.02
CA GLY A 557 -7.84 -18.67 -4.29
C GLY A 557 -6.31 -18.62 -4.26
N GLY A 558 -5.62 -19.79 -4.32
CA GLY A 558 -4.17 -19.83 -4.33
C GLY A 558 -3.56 -21.19 -4.05
N TRP A 559 -2.24 -21.21 -4.08
CA TRP A 559 -1.38 -22.33 -3.73
C TRP A 559 -0.35 -21.90 -2.69
N TRP A 560 -0.06 -22.74 -1.71
CA TRP A 560 0.98 -22.53 -0.70
C TRP A 560 1.62 -23.83 -0.26
N ASP A 561 2.90 -23.76 0.14
CA ASP A 561 3.67 -24.92 0.54
C ASP A 561 4.22 -24.76 1.96
N THR A 562 3.50 -25.25 2.94
CA THR A 562 3.86 -25.19 4.36
C THR A 562 5.11 -25.99 4.72
N ALA A 563 5.50 -26.94 3.86
CA ALA A 563 6.70 -27.76 4.05
C ALA A 563 7.97 -27.10 3.45
N ALA A 564 7.82 -26.06 2.62
CA ALA A 564 8.96 -25.34 2.06
C ALA A 564 9.58 -24.44 3.13
N ALA A 565 10.69 -24.85 3.69
CA ALA A 565 11.46 -24.09 4.67
C ALA A 565 12.80 -23.62 4.09
N VAL A 566 13.31 -22.49 4.58
CA VAL A 566 14.68 -22.05 4.36
C VAL A 566 15.49 -22.41 5.59
N GLU A 567 16.35 -23.44 5.48
CA GLU A 567 17.17 -23.92 6.59
C GLU A 567 18.37 -23.01 6.89
N ALA A 568 18.87 -22.31 5.86
CA ALA A 568 20.03 -21.44 6.01
C ALA A 568 19.71 -20.24 6.91
N VAL A 569 20.55 -20.04 7.92
CA VAL A 569 20.56 -18.78 8.69
C VAL A 569 21.40 -17.77 7.91
N PRO A 570 20.84 -16.61 7.53
CA PRO A 570 21.60 -15.61 6.81
C PRO A 570 22.74 -15.05 7.66
N THR A 571 23.84 -14.71 7.01
CA THR A 571 24.97 -14.05 7.68
C THR A 571 24.55 -12.64 8.11
N PRO A 572 24.81 -12.23 9.37
CA PRO A 572 24.56 -10.87 9.81
C PRO A 572 25.28 -9.85 8.92
N PRO A 573 24.66 -8.69 8.62
CA PRO A 573 25.31 -7.65 7.84
C PRO A 573 26.44 -7.00 8.64
N SER A 574 27.49 -6.54 7.96
CA SER A 574 28.46 -5.65 8.60
C SER A 574 27.87 -4.25 8.77
N LEU A 575 27.94 -3.69 9.96
CA LEU A 575 27.50 -2.33 10.27
C LEU A 575 28.67 -1.34 10.05
N PRO A 576 28.40 -0.13 9.54
CA PRO A 576 29.44 0.86 9.34
C PRO A 576 29.96 1.39 10.70
N ALA A 577 31.29 1.57 10.81
CA ALA A 577 31.90 2.14 12.02
C ALA A 577 31.47 3.61 12.25
N GLN A 578 31.17 4.32 11.19
CA GLN A 578 30.60 5.68 11.22
C GLN A 578 29.21 5.63 10.56
N PRO A 579 28.12 5.73 11.35
CA PRO A 579 26.77 5.69 10.79
C PRO A 579 26.50 6.95 9.97
N PRO A 580 25.80 6.84 8.82
CA PRO A 580 25.38 8.00 8.04
C PRO A 580 24.35 8.82 8.81
N VAL A 581 24.45 10.14 8.70
CA VAL A 581 23.53 11.10 9.34
C VAL A 581 22.49 11.56 8.33
N ALA A 582 21.23 11.64 8.76
CA ALA A 582 20.15 12.13 7.93
C ALA A 582 20.39 13.59 7.51
N ARG A 583 20.22 13.84 6.22
CA ARG A 583 20.26 15.20 5.63
C ARG A 583 18.84 15.67 5.35
N PHE A 584 18.61 16.96 5.56
CA PHE A 584 17.32 17.59 5.34
C PHE A 584 17.45 18.78 4.40
N GLN A 585 16.51 18.90 3.47
CA GLN A 585 16.40 20.10 2.63
C GLN A 585 15.68 21.21 3.39
N GLY A 586 16.26 22.39 3.40
CA GLY A 586 15.79 23.60 4.09
C GLY A 586 16.66 23.98 5.29
N ASP A 587 16.98 25.28 5.42
CA ASP A 587 17.67 25.82 6.58
C ASP A 587 16.76 25.70 7.82
N ALA A 588 17.29 25.21 8.94
CA ALA A 588 16.51 25.00 10.16
C ALA A 588 16.01 26.30 10.82
N ARG A 589 16.64 27.47 10.54
CA ARG A 589 16.18 28.76 11.05
C ARG A 589 14.98 29.27 10.27
N GLU A 590 14.95 29.03 8.96
CA GLU A 590 13.86 29.43 8.07
C GLU A 590 12.72 28.41 8.07
N TYR A 591 13.06 27.10 8.06
CA TYR A 591 12.14 25.97 8.04
C TYR A 591 12.34 25.10 9.29
N PRO A 592 11.80 25.53 10.46
CA PRO A 592 12.15 24.93 11.75
C PRO A 592 11.54 23.55 12.02
N LEU A 593 10.59 23.11 11.20
CA LEU A 593 9.88 21.85 11.40
C LEU A 593 10.33 20.79 10.39
N VAL A 594 10.43 19.54 10.84
CA VAL A 594 10.60 18.39 9.95
C VAL A 594 9.20 17.91 9.52
N LEU A 595 8.99 17.78 8.23
CA LEU A 595 7.75 17.26 7.66
C LEU A 595 7.77 15.72 7.67
N ILE A 596 6.75 15.11 8.24
CA ILE A 596 6.50 13.67 8.23
C ILE A 596 5.24 13.39 7.39
N PRO A 597 5.38 13.10 6.09
CA PRO A 597 4.27 12.54 5.32
C PRO A 597 3.94 11.13 5.81
N PHE A 598 2.66 10.79 5.88
CA PHE A 598 2.24 9.45 6.28
C PHE A 598 1.06 8.95 5.46
N GLU A 599 0.93 7.63 5.32
CA GLU A 599 -0.20 7.01 4.64
C GLU A 599 -1.38 6.82 5.59
N PRO A 600 -2.55 7.46 5.34
CA PRO A 600 -3.76 7.16 6.10
C PRO A 600 -4.32 5.78 5.71
N ILE A 601 -5.00 5.11 6.64
CA ILE A 601 -5.53 3.74 6.44
C ILE A 601 -6.48 3.65 5.24
N GLY A 602 -7.31 4.66 4.99
CA GLY A 602 -8.28 4.66 3.91
C GLY A 602 -7.63 4.78 2.54
N VAL A 603 -7.23 5.98 2.19
CA VAL A 603 -6.77 6.32 0.82
C VAL A 603 -5.29 6.02 0.57
N ALA A 604 -4.53 5.62 1.59
CA ALA A 604 -3.10 5.31 1.52
C ALA A 604 -2.29 6.42 0.78
N SER A 605 -1.49 6.06 -0.22
CA SER A 605 -0.74 7.01 -1.05
C SER A 605 -1.54 7.55 -2.26
N GLY A 606 -2.85 7.30 -2.34
CA GLY A 606 -3.71 7.74 -3.43
C GLY A 606 -4.03 6.65 -4.45
N GLY A 607 -4.02 6.99 -5.74
CA GLY A 607 -4.43 6.09 -6.82
C GLY A 607 -5.93 5.77 -6.78
N PRO A 608 -6.35 4.58 -7.27
CA PRO A 608 -7.77 4.19 -7.30
C PRO A 608 -8.48 4.27 -5.95
N LEU A 609 -7.75 4.11 -4.85
CA LEU A 609 -8.29 4.18 -3.49
C LEU A 609 -8.87 5.56 -3.17
N ALA A 610 -8.25 6.63 -3.67
CA ALA A 610 -8.74 8.00 -3.45
C ALA A 610 -10.11 8.23 -4.11
N GLY A 611 -10.42 7.53 -5.20
CA GLY A 611 -11.72 7.61 -5.89
C GLY A 611 -12.87 6.93 -5.12
N LEU A 612 -12.59 6.12 -4.08
CA LEU A 612 -13.61 5.32 -3.40
C LEU A 612 -14.24 6.08 -2.22
N PRO A 613 -15.56 6.35 -2.23
CA PRO A 613 -16.21 7.15 -1.19
C PRO A 613 -16.13 6.52 0.20
N TRP A 614 -16.19 5.19 0.33
CA TRP A 614 -15.99 4.55 1.64
C TRP A 614 -14.61 4.85 2.20
N LEU A 615 -13.58 4.83 1.37
CA LEU A 615 -12.20 5.08 1.84
C LEU A 615 -11.94 6.55 2.16
N GLN A 616 -12.62 7.47 1.48
CA GLN A 616 -12.61 8.89 1.88
C GLN A 616 -13.25 9.10 3.26
N ALA A 617 -14.25 8.28 3.61
CA ALA A 617 -14.99 8.34 4.87
C ALA A 617 -14.37 7.46 5.98
N VAL A 618 -13.36 6.63 5.69
CA VAL A 618 -12.64 5.89 6.74
C VAL A 618 -11.89 6.88 7.62
N PRO A 619 -12.20 6.96 8.93
CA PRO A 619 -11.48 7.85 9.84
C PRO A 619 -10.04 7.39 10.03
N GLU A 620 -9.14 8.35 10.09
CA GLU A 620 -7.78 8.07 10.57
C GLU A 620 -7.88 7.66 12.04
N PRO A 621 -7.29 6.51 12.45
CA PRO A 621 -7.64 5.91 13.74
C PRO A 621 -7.30 6.72 14.99
N VAL A 622 -6.28 7.57 14.91
CA VAL A 622 -5.82 8.37 16.06
C VAL A 622 -6.55 9.72 16.12
N THR A 623 -6.74 10.35 14.94
CA THR A 623 -7.31 11.71 14.87
C THR A 623 -8.80 11.73 14.55
N THR A 624 -9.36 10.61 14.11
CA THR A 624 -10.74 10.43 13.61
C THR A 624 -11.13 11.31 12.40
N LEU A 625 -10.13 11.95 11.75
CA LEU A 625 -10.30 12.84 10.62
C LEU A 625 -10.64 12.09 9.32
N VAL A 626 -11.49 12.71 8.50
CA VAL A 626 -11.97 12.18 7.22
C VAL A 626 -11.99 13.27 6.14
N TRP A 627 -11.99 12.89 4.87
CA TRP A 627 -12.22 13.75 3.69
C TRP A 627 -11.19 14.85 3.41
N HIS A 628 -10.30 15.19 4.32
CA HIS A 628 -9.34 16.30 4.21
C HIS A 628 -7.89 15.82 4.19
N THR A 629 -7.01 16.70 3.71
CA THR A 629 -5.60 16.74 4.09
C THR A 629 -5.47 17.74 5.23
N TRP A 630 -4.68 17.47 6.25
CA TRP A 630 -4.50 18.31 7.43
C TRP A 630 -3.03 18.34 7.89
N ALA A 631 -2.68 19.31 8.71
CA ALA A 631 -1.37 19.35 9.37
C ALA A 631 -1.54 18.98 10.86
N GLU A 632 -0.95 17.86 11.28
CA GLU A 632 -0.87 17.49 12.70
C GLU A 632 0.30 18.24 13.36
N VAL A 633 0.00 19.01 14.40
CA VAL A 633 0.99 19.75 15.17
C VAL A 633 0.82 19.47 16.65
N GLY A 634 1.93 19.41 17.39
CA GLY A 634 1.88 19.24 18.84
C GLY A 634 1.41 20.52 19.56
N PRO A 635 0.90 20.41 20.80
CA PRO A 635 0.39 21.53 21.58
C PRO A 635 1.44 22.64 21.81
N GLU A 636 2.70 22.28 21.97
CA GLU A 636 3.80 23.24 22.15
C GLU A 636 4.05 24.05 20.87
N THR A 637 4.11 23.36 19.71
CA THR A 637 4.25 24.00 18.41
C THR A 637 3.05 24.88 18.10
N ALA A 638 1.84 24.43 18.38
CA ALA A 638 0.61 25.20 18.19
C ALA A 638 0.61 26.48 19.04
N ARG A 639 0.94 26.39 20.33
CA ARG A 639 1.05 27.57 21.21
C ARG A 639 2.11 28.56 20.74
N ARG A 640 3.30 28.08 20.36
CA ARG A 640 4.41 28.93 19.88
C ARG A 640 4.04 29.70 18.60
N LEU A 641 3.27 29.07 17.72
CA LEU A 641 2.85 29.65 16.43
C LEU A 641 1.47 30.35 16.50
N GLY A 642 0.82 30.35 17.66
CA GLY A 642 -0.53 30.91 17.84
C GLY A 642 -1.59 30.22 16.99
N LEU A 643 -1.48 28.89 16.80
CA LEU A 643 -2.38 28.07 15.99
C LEU A 643 -3.45 27.42 16.84
N ALA A 644 -4.66 27.38 16.32
CA ALA A 644 -5.79 26.62 16.87
C ALA A 644 -6.29 25.59 15.84
N GLU A 645 -7.02 24.57 16.31
CA GLU A 645 -7.66 23.61 15.43
C GLU A 645 -8.57 24.31 14.42
N GLY A 646 -8.46 23.93 13.14
CA GLY A 646 -9.20 24.50 12.04
C GLY A 646 -8.61 25.77 11.43
N ASP A 647 -7.54 26.35 12.00
CA ASP A 647 -6.80 27.39 11.31
C ASP A 647 -6.17 26.82 10.04
N VAL A 648 -6.36 27.49 8.90
CA VAL A 648 -5.72 27.09 7.64
C VAL A 648 -4.32 27.68 7.60
N VAL A 649 -3.34 26.79 7.47
CA VAL A 649 -1.92 27.19 7.34
C VAL A 649 -1.39 26.84 5.95
N ALA A 650 -0.48 27.66 5.46
CA ALA A 650 0.41 27.28 4.40
C ALA A 650 1.56 26.47 5.00
N VAL A 651 1.70 25.24 4.57
CA VAL A 651 2.88 24.40 4.80
C VAL A 651 3.86 24.70 3.68
N GLU A 652 4.90 25.44 3.97
CA GLU A 652 5.88 25.90 3.00
C GLU A 652 7.21 25.18 3.20
N SER A 653 7.76 24.67 2.11
CA SER A 653 9.11 24.11 2.00
C SER A 653 9.96 24.93 1.02
N PRO A 654 11.27 24.69 0.89
CA PRO A 654 12.10 25.34 -0.14
C PRO A 654 11.64 25.08 -1.59
N VAL A 655 10.81 24.07 -1.83
CA VAL A 655 10.42 23.63 -3.18
C VAL A 655 8.95 23.84 -3.51
N GLY A 656 8.10 24.11 -2.51
CA GLY A 656 6.68 24.27 -2.76
C GLY A 656 5.86 24.66 -1.54
N ARG A 657 4.54 24.81 -1.79
CA ARG A 657 3.56 25.24 -0.78
C ARG A 657 2.24 24.54 -0.98
N ILE A 658 1.63 24.10 0.13
CA ILE A 658 0.23 23.62 0.17
C ILE A 658 -0.51 24.35 1.30
N GLU A 659 -1.85 24.38 1.21
CA GLU A 659 -2.68 24.95 2.28
C GLU A 659 -3.60 23.88 2.85
N VAL A 660 -3.56 23.71 4.18
CA VAL A 660 -4.32 22.69 4.89
C VAL A 660 -4.77 23.19 6.26
N PRO A 661 -5.90 22.70 6.81
CA PRO A 661 -6.30 22.99 8.18
C PRO A 661 -5.36 22.29 9.18
N VAL A 662 -5.21 22.93 10.33
CA VAL A 662 -4.44 22.40 11.48
C VAL A 662 -5.33 21.48 12.31
N TYR A 663 -4.75 20.39 12.73
CA TYR A 663 -5.21 19.55 13.84
C TYR A 663 -4.16 19.54 14.96
N VAL A 664 -4.57 19.86 16.18
CA VAL A 664 -3.67 19.84 17.34
C VAL A 664 -3.68 18.42 17.93
N ASN A 665 -2.62 17.66 17.66
CA ASN A 665 -2.45 16.29 18.10
C ASN A 665 -1.54 16.22 19.34
N LEU A 666 -2.05 15.70 20.46
CA LEU A 666 -1.33 15.55 21.71
C LEU A 666 -0.10 14.63 21.61
N GLY A 667 -0.11 13.69 20.66
CA GLY A 667 0.98 12.76 20.40
C GLY A 667 2.03 13.26 19.40
N MET A 668 2.10 14.58 19.10
CA MET A 668 3.12 15.14 18.22
C MET A 668 4.21 15.83 19.02
N PRO A 669 5.49 15.42 18.85
CA PRO A 669 6.61 16.07 19.53
C PRO A 669 6.91 17.45 18.94
N PRO A 670 7.62 18.32 19.70
CA PRO A 670 8.10 19.59 19.18
C PRO A 670 9.02 19.41 17.96
N GLY A 671 8.98 20.37 17.03
CA GLY A 671 9.87 20.39 15.86
C GLY A 671 9.42 19.47 14.71
N VAL A 672 8.26 18.83 14.83
CA VAL A 672 7.70 17.93 13.81
C VAL A 672 6.30 18.40 13.41
N VAL A 673 5.96 18.23 12.15
CA VAL A 673 4.60 18.35 11.61
C VAL A 673 4.32 17.15 10.70
N ALA A 674 3.16 16.49 10.89
CA ALA A 674 2.78 15.38 10.02
C ALA A 674 1.62 15.79 9.08
N VAL A 675 1.66 15.28 7.84
CA VAL A 675 0.64 15.54 6.82
C VAL A 675 0.31 14.25 6.08
N PRO A 676 -0.98 13.85 5.98
CA PRO A 676 -1.37 12.63 5.28
C PRO A 676 -1.19 12.74 3.77
N LEU A 677 -0.72 11.65 3.17
CA LEU A 677 -0.68 11.40 1.74
C LEU A 677 -2.08 11.09 1.16
N GLY A 678 -2.18 10.92 -0.14
CA GLY A 678 -3.26 10.24 -0.82
C GLY A 678 -4.39 11.12 -1.33
N ARG A 679 -4.37 12.42 -1.04
CA ARG A 679 -5.37 13.39 -1.52
C ARG A 679 -4.74 14.50 -2.35
N GLY A 680 -5.57 15.36 -2.95
CA GLY A 680 -5.13 16.48 -3.79
C GLY A 680 -5.10 16.17 -5.28
N GLN A 681 -5.82 15.13 -5.72
CA GLN A 681 -6.03 14.82 -7.13
C GLN A 681 -6.88 15.89 -7.80
N ARG A 682 -6.54 16.27 -9.01
CA ARG A 682 -7.32 17.19 -9.87
C ARG A 682 -8.34 16.45 -10.71
N GLN A 683 -8.09 15.18 -11.00
CA GLN A 683 -8.98 14.22 -11.61
C GLN A 683 -9.23 13.06 -10.63
N TYR A 684 -9.60 11.89 -11.04
CA TYR A 684 -9.86 10.66 -10.27
C TYR A 684 -11.33 10.50 -9.82
N GLY A 685 -12.25 11.06 -10.61
CA GLY A 685 -13.68 10.97 -10.35
C GLY A 685 -14.16 11.89 -9.22
N ARG A 686 -15.48 11.97 -9.08
CA ARG A 686 -16.21 12.94 -8.23
C ARG A 686 -15.86 12.86 -6.73
N TYR A 687 -15.33 11.74 -6.26
CA TYR A 687 -15.05 11.56 -4.83
C TYR A 687 -13.62 11.95 -4.43
N ALA A 688 -12.69 12.00 -5.37
CA ALA A 688 -11.30 12.42 -5.13
C ALA A 688 -11.02 13.85 -5.64
N GLN A 689 -11.64 14.22 -6.75
CA GLN A 689 -11.34 15.47 -7.45
C GLN A 689 -11.54 16.70 -6.54
N GLY A 690 -10.50 17.53 -6.46
CA GLY A 690 -10.53 18.80 -5.73
C GLY A 690 -10.59 18.66 -4.20
N ARG A 691 -10.29 17.48 -3.65
CA ARG A 691 -10.28 17.24 -2.20
C ARG A 691 -8.88 17.18 -1.64
N GLY A 692 -8.63 18.01 -0.60
CA GLY A 692 -7.35 18.08 0.08
C GLY A 692 -6.22 18.68 -0.77
N ALA A 693 -4.98 18.35 -0.42
CA ALA A 693 -3.78 18.80 -1.09
C ALA A 693 -2.78 17.66 -1.27
N ASN A 694 -2.00 17.68 -2.34
CA ASN A 694 -0.95 16.71 -2.58
C ASN A 694 0.34 17.14 -1.91
N VAL A 695 0.70 16.48 -0.81
CA VAL A 695 1.91 16.78 -0.05
C VAL A 695 3.19 16.44 -0.82
N LEU A 696 3.13 15.56 -1.83
CA LEU A 696 4.28 15.21 -2.67
C LEU A 696 4.85 16.44 -3.40
N GLY A 697 4.02 17.44 -3.68
CA GLY A 697 4.44 18.67 -4.37
C GLY A 697 5.33 19.61 -3.55
N ILE A 698 5.47 19.38 -2.25
CA ILE A 698 6.34 20.16 -1.37
C ILE A 698 7.56 19.39 -0.87
N LEU A 699 7.74 18.15 -1.34
CA LEU A 699 8.89 17.32 -0.95
C LEU A 699 10.11 17.63 -1.81
N ALA A 700 11.26 17.69 -1.19
CA ALA A 700 12.54 17.78 -1.91
C ALA A 700 12.90 16.42 -2.51
N PRO A 701 13.50 16.37 -3.71
CA PRO A 701 13.88 15.12 -4.37
C PRO A 701 15.16 14.50 -3.81
N LEU A 702 15.29 14.48 -2.48
CA LEU A 702 16.37 13.78 -1.79
C LEU A 702 16.10 12.28 -1.78
N THR A 703 17.18 11.51 -1.79
CA THR A 703 17.11 10.04 -1.83
C THR A 703 17.80 9.41 -0.66
N ASP A 704 17.32 8.24 -0.28
CA ASP A 704 18.09 7.30 0.50
C ASP A 704 19.33 6.86 -0.30
N GLU A 705 20.50 6.89 0.34
CA GLU A 705 21.80 6.73 -0.33
C GLU A 705 22.00 5.33 -0.90
N ASP A 706 21.48 4.31 -0.25
CA ASP A 706 21.65 2.91 -0.65
C ASP A 706 20.60 2.44 -1.68
N SER A 707 19.32 2.81 -1.49
CA SER A 707 18.22 2.32 -2.33
C SER A 707 17.89 3.22 -3.52
N GLY A 708 18.28 4.51 -3.47
CA GLY A 708 17.88 5.52 -4.44
C GLY A 708 16.39 5.87 -4.41
N ALA A 709 15.67 5.43 -3.39
CA ALA A 709 14.27 5.78 -3.17
C ALA A 709 14.12 7.21 -2.65
N LEU A 710 12.94 7.80 -2.85
CA LEU A 710 12.63 9.14 -2.30
C LEU A 710 12.69 9.11 -0.77
N ALA A 711 13.53 9.97 -0.19
CA ALA A 711 13.58 10.23 1.24
C ALA A 711 12.44 11.20 1.62
N TYR A 712 11.20 10.69 1.67
CA TYR A 712 9.99 11.52 1.76
C TYR A 712 9.83 12.28 3.09
N ALA A 713 10.59 11.94 4.14
CA ALA A 713 10.64 12.69 5.40
C ALA A 713 11.93 13.53 5.56
N ALA A 714 12.64 13.82 4.45
CA ALA A 714 13.87 14.60 4.46
C ALA A 714 13.67 16.09 4.10
N THR A 715 12.44 16.60 4.20
CA THR A 715 12.11 17.99 3.89
C THR A 715 11.74 18.76 5.15
N ARG A 716 12.31 19.95 5.33
CA ARG A 716 11.92 20.91 6.37
C ARG A 716 10.87 21.86 5.85
N VAL A 717 10.00 22.31 6.75
CA VAL A 717 8.90 23.22 6.45
C VAL A 717 8.74 24.29 7.53
N ARG A 718 8.03 25.36 7.15
CA ARG A 718 7.44 26.33 8.08
C ARG A 718 5.93 26.36 7.91
N LEU A 719 5.22 26.74 8.97
CA LEU A 719 3.78 26.94 8.96
C LEU A 719 3.48 28.43 8.99
N VAL A 720 2.75 28.91 7.98
CA VAL A 720 2.36 30.32 7.85
C VAL A 720 0.83 30.41 7.93
N ARG A 721 0.34 31.21 8.86
CA ARG A 721 -1.12 31.43 9.00
C ARG A 721 -1.66 32.16 7.77
N THR A 722 -2.77 31.66 7.22
CA THR A 722 -3.45 32.32 6.09
C THR A 722 -4.53 33.31 6.53
N GLY A 723 -4.86 33.35 7.83
CA GLY A 723 -5.99 34.11 8.37
C GLY A 723 -7.37 33.46 8.13
N ARG A 724 -7.42 32.35 7.37
CA ARG A 724 -8.64 31.57 7.11
C ARG A 724 -8.84 30.47 8.13
N ARG A 725 -10.08 30.05 8.31
CA ARG A 725 -10.45 28.89 9.09
C ARG A 725 -11.28 27.92 8.22
N ALA A 726 -11.10 26.63 8.48
CA ALA A 726 -11.85 25.55 7.86
C ALA A 726 -12.39 24.62 8.95
N ARG A 727 -13.58 24.10 8.74
CA ARG A 727 -14.11 23.03 9.59
C ARG A 727 -13.32 21.76 9.33
N VAL A 728 -12.73 21.21 10.35
CA VAL A 728 -12.08 19.89 10.31
C VAL A 728 -13.17 18.83 10.53
N VAL A 729 -13.39 17.96 9.55
CA VAL A 729 -14.41 16.91 9.65
C VAL A 729 -13.82 15.71 10.37
N LYS A 730 -14.37 15.37 11.53
CA LYS A 730 -13.95 14.25 12.37
C LYS A 730 -15.14 13.56 13.04
N PHE A 731 -14.96 12.31 13.43
CA PHE A 731 -16.00 11.53 14.11
C PHE A 731 -16.06 11.75 15.64
N GLU A 732 -15.02 12.32 16.23
CA GLU A 732 -15.14 12.85 17.58
C GLU A 732 -15.85 14.22 17.51
N GLY A 733 -16.80 14.45 18.37
CA GLY A 733 -17.48 15.72 18.43
C GLY A 733 -18.07 15.89 19.81
N ALA A 734 -18.35 17.13 20.24
CA ALA A 734 -19.26 17.34 21.32
C ALA A 734 -20.55 16.60 20.92
N VAL A 735 -20.85 15.50 21.59
CA VAL A 735 -22.21 15.01 21.64
C VAL A 735 -23.00 16.20 22.17
N PRO A 736 -23.93 16.79 21.40
CA PRO A 736 -24.73 17.88 21.96
C PRO A 736 -25.30 17.32 23.27
N PRO A 737 -25.41 18.14 24.30
CA PRO A 737 -26.05 17.72 25.53
C PRO A 737 -27.55 17.54 25.24
N PHE A 738 -27.89 16.51 24.48
CA PHE A 738 -29.23 15.95 24.51
C PHE A 738 -29.30 15.25 25.86
N GLY A 739 -30.27 15.66 26.65
CA GLY A 739 -30.62 15.15 27.97
C GLY A 739 -30.55 13.66 28.24
N PHE A 740 -29.38 13.06 27.95
CA PHE A 740 -29.00 11.73 28.43
C PHE A 740 -28.64 11.71 29.91
N GLU A 741 -28.85 12.82 30.61
CA GLU A 741 -28.70 12.86 32.08
C GLU A 741 -29.58 11.83 32.77
N HIS A 742 -30.60 11.29 32.13
CA HIS A 742 -31.55 10.33 32.68
C HIS A 742 -31.58 8.95 32.02
N GLU A 743 -30.96 8.76 30.85
CA GLU A 743 -30.88 7.46 30.18
C GLU A 743 -29.42 6.99 30.09
N ARG A 744 -28.96 6.22 31.06
CA ARG A 744 -27.67 5.53 30.94
C ARG A 744 -27.85 4.36 29.98
N PRO A 745 -27.13 4.30 28.84
CA PRO A 745 -27.25 3.20 27.88
C PRO A 745 -26.72 1.86 28.40
N VAL A 746 -26.14 1.83 29.60
CA VAL A 746 -25.66 0.61 30.27
C VAL A 746 -26.06 0.66 31.73
N GLN A 747 -26.90 -0.26 32.17
CA GLN A 747 -27.10 -0.53 33.58
C GLN A 747 -25.88 -1.29 34.09
N VAL A 748 -25.04 -0.60 34.89
CA VAL A 748 -24.00 -1.27 35.67
C VAL A 748 -24.69 -1.83 36.90
N THR A 749 -25.05 -3.10 36.89
CA THR A 749 -25.40 -3.83 38.11
C THR A 749 -24.12 -4.03 38.90
N ARG A 750 -23.98 -3.34 40.03
CA ARG A 750 -22.97 -3.72 41.03
C ARG A 750 -23.46 -5.05 41.63
N GLY A 751 -22.68 -6.11 41.35
CA GLY A 751 -22.81 -7.39 42.03
C GLY A 751 -22.33 -7.31 43.47
#